data_7b72b602779957b81c5234c200f493cc
#
_entry.id   7b72b602779957b81c5234c200f493cc
#
_cell.length_a   1.000
_cell.length_b   1.000
_cell.length_c   1.000
_cell.angle_alpha   90.00
_cell.angle_beta   90.00
_cell.angle_gamma   90.00
#
_symmetry.space_group_name_H-M   'P 1'
#
loop_
_entity.id
_entity.type
_entity.pdbx_description
1 polymer ?
#
loop_
_entity_poly.entity_id
_entity_poly.type
_entity_poly.pdbx_seq_one_letter_code
_entity_poly.pdbx_strand_id
1 'polypeptide(L)'
;MPSLLPDLLREVPGLRVGQNSIDIIGKGGVKIYINDRETKLSGDELIDYLRSYDASQIQKVEVITTPPSKYDAAGNAGIINIRLKSRPKDYLGGTVSASYNAGEKENYGYGGVNLNISKGRVSSFINAGTTQGNYENREANRRYFAQNTWDGRTDYKKYMQSYYGQAGVDFALERNWTLGLQAVYNHNNPKDSKAVSITEVYDVATARLDSLLFSDSEEGTKADRVNLNFHTDKSWGDKGKKMTWDVDYLYDKRDSHMGFLSDTQTPDGVTIPGTNFDYSYLQNRKVDVFSSALDFTLPFEKYKVTAGAKVSFTNTRNRINYDTSDPTLVQDDYFHYKEQIYALYADYNRAFGKQFSMQLGLRMEHTRTTGISESENTTDKHDYTRLFPTLYFLYSPNEQNALNLSLSNRISRPSQNMVNPFPFYQNKYTYARGKEDLKPSYTYNAELGYTFKNNLNISAFYSYSDDVFFQVVGLDPETNISSFLWDNFMETHSFGLNNSYTFRTKWMQAYVQHGVNYSRTTSSAASTSAEEKGWAYNASLRNTFFLNPKKTFIGTLSGWFTSRQYSGVYLIKPTYGVSAGLLYRMLDNKLSLSLNVNNILISHSKLETVSNGVRMTTDNQFAFTGFRIGVSYTFGGDIRSKGQRNSNSDIQNRL
;
A
#
# COMPACT_ATOMS: atom_id res chain seq x y z
N MET A 1 4.67 -1.22 -24.13
CA MET A 1 4.83 -0.60 -22.80
C MET A 1 3.47 -0.11 -22.36
N PRO A 2 3.12 -0.19 -21.11
CA PRO A 2 1.83 0.29 -20.59
C PRO A 2 1.63 1.78 -20.87
N SER A 3 0.39 2.23 -20.90
CA SER A 3 0.07 3.64 -21.15
C SER A 3 0.21 4.49 -19.90
N LEU A 4 -0.18 3.96 -18.73
CA LEU A 4 -0.13 4.66 -17.45
C LEU A 4 0.85 4.00 -16.48
N LEU A 5 1.33 4.76 -15.51
CA LEU A 5 2.29 4.28 -14.53
C LEU A 5 1.81 3.07 -13.72
N PRO A 6 0.57 2.94 -13.23
CA PRO A 6 0.14 1.72 -12.55
C PRO A 6 0.21 0.47 -13.44
N ASP A 7 -0.07 0.62 -14.72
CA ASP A 7 0.07 -0.48 -15.68
C ASP A 7 1.54 -0.85 -15.91
N LEU A 8 2.44 0.16 -15.91
CA LEU A 8 3.88 -0.06 -15.92
C LEU A 8 4.35 -0.78 -14.66
N LEU A 9 3.87 -0.37 -13.48
CA LEU A 9 4.22 -1.02 -12.23
C LEU A 9 3.76 -2.48 -12.17
N ARG A 10 2.65 -2.82 -12.81
CA ARG A 10 2.23 -4.22 -12.99
C ARG A 10 3.22 -5.03 -13.83
N GLU A 11 4.02 -4.38 -14.67
CA GLU A 11 5.08 -5.03 -15.46
C GLU A 11 6.42 -5.13 -14.71
N VAL A 12 6.55 -4.45 -13.57
CA VAL A 12 7.78 -4.49 -12.77
C VAL A 12 7.85 -5.81 -12.01
N PRO A 13 8.99 -6.53 -12.15
CA PRO A 13 9.22 -7.77 -11.44
C PRO A 13 9.11 -7.61 -9.92
N GLY A 14 8.41 -8.56 -9.28
CA GLY A 14 8.28 -8.58 -7.83
C GLY A 14 7.17 -7.69 -7.27
N LEU A 15 6.44 -6.94 -8.11
CA LEU A 15 5.33 -6.12 -7.68
C LEU A 15 3.97 -6.76 -7.98
N ARG A 16 3.04 -6.57 -7.06
CA ARG A 16 1.61 -6.80 -7.24
C ARG A 16 0.88 -5.46 -7.10
N VAL A 17 0.17 -5.05 -8.14
CA VAL A 17 -0.63 -3.81 -8.14
C VAL A 17 -2.10 -4.20 -8.13
N GLY A 18 -2.73 -4.01 -7.00
CA GLY A 18 -4.16 -4.20 -6.76
C GLY A 18 -5.00 -3.02 -7.26
N GLN A 19 -6.26 -2.99 -6.83
CA GLN A 19 -7.16 -1.84 -7.09
C GLN A 19 -6.72 -0.61 -6.30
N ASN A 20 -6.36 -0.81 -5.03
CA ASN A 20 -5.99 0.25 -4.08
C ASN A 20 -4.66 0.00 -3.35
N SER A 21 -3.87 -0.98 -3.76
CA SER A 21 -2.58 -1.29 -3.13
C SER A 21 -1.49 -1.61 -4.14
N ILE A 22 -0.26 -1.39 -3.72
CA ILE A 22 0.94 -1.84 -4.40
C ILE A 22 1.79 -2.55 -3.36
N ASP A 23 2.13 -3.80 -3.64
CA ASP A 23 2.86 -4.66 -2.72
C ASP A 23 4.10 -5.24 -3.39
N ILE A 24 5.15 -5.48 -2.62
CA ILE A 24 6.22 -6.40 -3.02
C ILE A 24 5.76 -7.82 -2.68
N ILE A 25 5.78 -8.71 -3.67
CA ILE A 25 5.35 -10.10 -3.49
C ILE A 25 6.18 -10.78 -2.39
N GLY A 26 5.49 -11.31 -1.38
CA GLY A 26 6.11 -11.94 -0.22
C GLY A 26 6.56 -10.99 0.90
N LYS A 27 6.40 -9.66 0.76
CA LYS A 27 6.83 -8.68 1.77
C LYS A 27 5.75 -7.70 2.23
N GLY A 28 4.58 -7.65 1.60
CA GLY A 28 3.48 -6.74 1.95
C GLY A 28 3.57 -5.33 1.36
N GLY A 29 2.87 -4.38 1.96
CA GLY A 29 2.72 -3.01 1.46
C GLY A 29 4.01 -2.19 1.44
N VAL A 30 4.20 -1.40 0.41
CA VAL A 30 5.41 -0.60 0.17
C VAL A 30 5.14 0.88 0.20
N LYS A 31 6.17 1.67 0.48
CA LYS A 31 6.15 3.11 0.29
C LYS A 31 6.56 3.48 -1.13
N ILE A 32 5.83 4.41 -1.74
CA ILE A 32 6.10 4.90 -3.09
C ILE A 32 6.82 6.24 -3.04
N TYR A 33 7.89 6.32 -3.79
CA TYR A 33 8.69 7.53 -3.98
C TYR A 33 8.69 7.93 -5.45
N ILE A 34 8.68 9.23 -5.72
CA ILE A 34 8.91 9.79 -7.05
C ILE A 34 10.10 10.74 -6.97
N ASN A 35 11.15 10.43 -7.72
CA ASN A 35 12.42 11.17 -7.67
C ASN A 35 12.97 11.34 -6.25
N ASP A 36 13.01 10.25 -5.47
CA ASP A 36 13.44 10.19 -4.06
C ASP A 36 12.50 10.87 -3.04
N ARG A 37 11.33 11.37 -3.44
CA ARG A 37 10.35 11.99 -2.54
C ARG A 37 9.19 11.05 -2.30
N GLU A 38 8.86 10.82 -1.05
CA GLU A 38 7.71 9.99 -0.66
C GLU A 38 6.40 10.65 -1.09
N THR A 39 5.50 9.89 -1.71
CA THR A 39 4.19 10.41 -2.15
C THR A 39 3.25 10.71 -0.99
N LYS A 40 3.45 10.08 0.17
CA LYS A 40 2.61 10.15 1.38
C LYS A 40 1.12 9.87 1.11
N LEU A 41 0.84 9.15 0.01
CA LEU A 41 -0.48 8.71 -0.40
C LEU A 41 -0.60 7.20 -0.22
N SER A 42 -1.80 6.72 -0.01
CA SER A 42 -2.11 5.28 0.13
C SER A 42 -3.47 4.98 -0.48
N GLY A 43 -3.77 3.70 -0.67
CA GLY A 43 -5.07 3.27 -1.16
C GLY A 43 -5.40 3.82 -2.55
N ASP A 44 -6.67 4.14 -2.75
CA ASP A 44 -7.19 4.66 -4.02
C ASP A 44 -6.53 5.98 -4.43
N GLU A 45 -6.24 6.86 -3.47
CA GLU A 45 -5.58 8.14 -3.73
C GLU A 45 -4.18 7.96 -4.35
N LEU A 46 -3.42 6.98 -3.87
CA LEU A 46 -2.12 6.65 -4.45
C LEU A 46 -2.27 6.14 -5.88
N ILE A 47 -3.20 5.23 -6.12
CA ILE A 47 -3.43 4.67 -7.45
C ILE A 47 -3.89 5.75 -8.42
N ASP A 48 -4.80 6.63 -8.01
CA ASP A 48 -5.27 7.75 -8.82
C ASP A 48 -4.14 8.75 -9.15
N TYR A 49 -3.31 9.05 -8.14
CA TYR A 49 -2.13 9.87 -8.34
C TYR A 49 -1.14 9.24 -9.34
N LEU A 50 -0.86 7.96 -9.23
CA LEU A 50 0.03 7.27 -10.16
C LEU A 50 -0.56 7.16 -11.58
N ARG A 51 -1.88 7.12 -11.73
CA ARG A 51 -2.57 7.19 -13.03
C ARG A 51 -2.31 8.50 -13.79
N SER A 52 -1.93 9.57 -13.08
CA SER A 52 -1.59 10.85 -13.70
C SER A 52 -0.30 10.81 -14.53
N TYR A 53 0.54 9.81 -14.32
CA TYR A 53 1.80 9.69 -15.03
C TYR A 53 1.67 8.71 -16.21
N ASP A 54 2.07 9.18 -17.39
CA ASP A 54 2.25 8.31 -18.55
C ASP A 54 3.55 7.50 -18.40
N ALA A 55 3.51 6.24 -18.79
CA ALA A 55 4.68 5.37 -18.72
C ALA A 55 5.88 5.88 -19.52
N SER A 56 5.65 6.70 -20.57
CA SER A 56 6.71 7.31 -21.37
C SER A 56 7.54 8.34 -20.59
N GLN A 57 6.98 8.91 -19.52
CA GLN A 57 7.68 9.87 -18.64
C GLN A 57 8.64 9.18 -17.67
N ILE A 58 8.53 7.86 -17.52
CA ILE A 58 9.32 7.10 -16.55
C ILE A 58 10.66 6.75 -17.16
N GLN A 59 11.74 7.07 -16.43
CA GLN A 59 13.10 6.65 -16.76
C GLN A 59 13.35 5.23 -16.28
N LYS A 60 13.03 4.96 -15.00
CA LYS A 60 13.17 3.64 -14.36
C LYS A 60 12.30 3.54 -13.12
N VAL A 61 12.00 2.32 -12.73
CA VAL A 61 11.38 1.96 -11.45
C VAL A 61 12.43 1.18 -10.65
N GLU A 62 12.76 1.68 -9.46
CA GLU A 62 13.70 1.06 -8.54
C GLU A 62 12.91 0.37 -7.43
N VAL A 63 13.02 -0.96 -7.34
CA VAL A 63 12.46 -1.74 -6.23
C VAL A 63 13.58 -1.98 -5.23
N ILE A 64 13.52 -1.35 -4.07
CA ILE A 64 14.57 -1.36 -3.06
C ILE A 64 14.04 -2.13 -1.86
N THR A 65 14.42 -3.40 -1.75
CA THR A 65 13.96 -4.31 -0.69
C THR A 65 14.65 -4.05 0.66
N THR A 66 15.82 -3.41 0.64
CA THR A 66 16.57 -3.00 1.84
C THR A 66 16.97 -1.54 1.69
N PRO A 67 16.06 -0.60 2.05
CA PRO A 67 16.31 0.83 1.89
C PRO A 67 17.47 1.32 2.77
N PRO A 68 18.35 2.23 2.26
CA PRO A 68 19.36 2.93 3.05
C PRO A 68 18.80 3.69 4.26
N SER A 69 19.68 4.03 5.22
CA SER A 69 19.30 4.67 6.49
C SER A 69 18.67 6.07 6.34
N LYS A 70 18.83 6.73 5.19
CA LYS A 70 18.17 8.01 4.89
C LYS A 70 16.63 7.88 4.81
N TYR A 71 16.13 6.70 4.47
CA TYR A 71 14.70 6.45 4.44
C TYR A 71 14.19 6.09 5.84
N ASP A 72 12.90 6.35 6.08
CA ASP A 72 12.29 6.04 7.37
C ASP A 72 12.47 4.57 7.73
N ALA A 73 12.71 4.29 9.02
CA ALA A 73 12.76 2.92 9.51
C ALA A 73 11.39 2.23 9.43
N ALA A 74 10.29 2.99 9.30
CA ALA A 74 8.96 2.46 9.13
C ALA A 74 8.75 1.88 7.73
N GLY A 75 8.13 0.67 7.67
CA GLY A 75 7.83 -0.08 6.45
C GLY A 75 8.75 -1.28 6.24
N ASN A 76 8.21 -2.47 6.42
CA ASN A 76 8.97 -3.73 6.37
C ASN A 76 9.22 -4.24 4.95
N ALA A 77 8.40 -3.83 3.99
CA ALA A 77 8.42 -4.40 2.63
C ALA A 77 9.45 -3.75 1.69
N GLY A 78 10.02 -2.61 2.05
CA GLY A 78 10.91 -1.85 1.18
C GLY A 78 10.23 -0.63 0.55
N ILE A 79 10.85 -0.08 -0.49
CA ILE A 79 10.35 1.09 -1.22
C ILE A 79 10.37 0.87 -2.72
N ILE A 80 9.47 1.54 -3.41
CA ILE A 80 9.48 1.66 -4.87
C ILE A 80 9.78 3.12 -5.21
N ASN A 81 10.91 3.38 -5.86
CA ASN A 81 11.28 4.72 -6.28
C ASN A 81 11.14 4.85 -7.80
N ILE A 82 10.26 5.73 -8.23
CA ILE A 82 9.94 5.99 -9.62
C ILE A 82 10.76 7.19 -10.07
N ARG A 83 11.70 6.96 -10.95
CA ARG A 83 12.52 8.01 -11.55
C ARG A 83 11.86 8.53 -12.81
N LEU A 84 11.55 9.81 -12.82
CA LEU A 84 11.07 10.49 -14.02
C LEU A 84 12.23 10.88 -14.93
N LYS A 85 11.98 10.94 -16.23
CA LYS A 85 12.93 11.44 -17.21
C LYS A 85 13.22 12.92 -16.97
N SER A 86 14.47 13.33 -17.11
CA SER A 86 14.83 14.75 -17.07
C SER A 86 14.28 15.49 -18.29
N ARG A 87 13.84 16.72 -18.09
CA ARG A 87 13.25 17.56 -19.14
C ARG A 87 14.32 18.42 -19.81
N PRO A 88 14.18 18.71 -21.11
CA PRO A 88 14.98 19.74 -21.78
C PRO A 88 14.75 21.11 -21.15
N LYS A 89 15.70 22.05 -21.33
CA LYS A 89 15.61 23.41 -20.76
C LYS A 89 14.42 24.21 -21.29
N ASP A 90 14.05 24.00 -22.57
CA ASP A 90 12.88 24.62 -23.20
C ASP A 90 11.97 23.49 -23.65
N TYR A 91 10.91 23.25 -22.89
CA TYR A 91 10.01 22.12 -23.09
C TYR A 91 8.59 22.53 -22.76
N LEU A 92 7.68 22.18 -23.66
CA LEU A 92 6.23 22.17 -23.42
C LEU A 92 5.69 20.84 -23.90
N GLY A 93 5.05 20.11 -23.05
CA GLY A 93 4.44 18.85 -23.43
C GLY A 93 3.66 18.24 -22.28
N GLY A 94 2.83 17.28 -22.62
CA GLY A 94 1.96 16.66 -21.66
C GLY A 94 1.23 15.45 -22.19
N THR A 95 0.31 14.93 -21.38
CA THR A 95 -0.52 13.79 -21.71
C THR A 95 -1.94 14.03 -21.25
N VAL A 96 -2.90 13.71 -22.10
CA VAL A 96 -4.32 13.59 -21.74
C VAL A 96 -4.69 12.13 -21.81
N SER A 97 -5.35 11.61 -20.78
CA SER A 97 -5.74 10.22 -20.72
C SER A 97 -7.16 10.05 -20.20
N ALA A 98 -7.84 9.05 -20.73
CA ALA A 98 -9.13 8.60 -20.22
C ALA A 98 -9.20 7.08 -20.24
N SER A 99 -9.90 6.50 -19.29
CA SER A 99 -10.20 5.07 -19.29
C SER A 99 -11.56 4.79 -18.65
N TYR A 100 -12.18 3.71 -19.11
CA TYR A 100 -13.43 3.24 -18.54
C TYR A 100 -13.33 1.75 -18.24
N ASN A 101 -13.73 1.37 -17.03
CA ASN A 101 -13.86 0.00 -16.60
C ASN A 101 -15.34 -0.37 -16.65
N ALA A 102 -15.67 -1.44 -17.37
CA ALA A 102 -16.99 -2.00 -17.50
C ALA A 102 -16.95 -3.47 -17.08
N GLY A 103 -17.74 -3.86 -16.13
CA GLY A 103 -17.89 -5.24 -15.66
C GLY A 103 -19.27 -5.47 -15.10
N GLU A 104 -19.56 -6.69 -14.73
CA GLU A 104 -20.84 -7.04 -14.11
C GLU A 104 -21.09 -6.23 -12.83
N LYS A 105 -20.02 -6.00 -12.06
CA LYS A 105 -20.08 -5.38 -10.73
C LYS A 105 -19.13 -4.19 -10.56
N GLU A 106 -18.54 -3.69 -11.63
CA GLU A 106 -17.69 -2.51 -11.60
C GLU A 106 -17.90 -1.65 -12.84
N ASN A 107 -18.27 -0.38 -12.60
CA ASN A 107 -18.50 0.60 -13.64
C ASN A 107 -17.91 1.93 -13.17
N TYR A 108 -16.68 2.25 -13.62
CA TYR A 108 -16.05 3.51 -13.26
C TYR A 108 -15.14 4.04 -14.37
N GLY A 109 -15.12 5.35 -14.49
CA GLY A 109 -14.30 6.09 -15.44
C GLY A 109 -13.20 6.88 -14.74
N TYR A 110 -12.10 7.05 -15.45
CA TYR A 110 -10.99 7.92 -15.09
C TYR A 110 -10.72 8.91 -16.23
N GLY A 111 -10.43 10.17 -15.88
CA GLY A 111 -9.93 11.19 -16.80
C GLY A 111 -8.82 11.99 -16.16
N GLY A 112 -7.74 12.27 -16.91
CA GLY A 112 -6.63 13.02 -16.36
C GLY A 112 -5.79 13.77 -17.40
N VAL A 113 -5.10 14.79 -16.93
CA VAL A 113 -4.17 15.62 -17.70
C VAL A 113 -2.87 15.80 -16.93
N ASN A 114 -1.76 15.67 -17.66
CA ASN A 114 -0.43 16.03 -17.20
C ASN A 114 0.14 17.09 -18.14
N LEU A 115 0.63 18.19 -17.60
CA LEU A 115 1.28 19.27 -18.35
C LEU A 115 2.64 19.55 -17.73
N ASN A 116 3.67 19.68 -18.56
CA ASN A 116 5.03 19.98 -18.16
C ASN A 116 5.57 21.14 -18.96
N ILE A 117 6.08 22.16 -18.27
CA ILE A 117 6.63 23.36 -18.88
C ILE A 117 8.02 23.61 -18.29
N SER A 118 9.01 23.79 -19.13
CA SER A 118 10.35 24.23 -18.72
C SER A 118 10.79 25.37 -19.63
N LYS A 119 11.21 26.49 -19.06
CA LYS A 119 11.75 27.62 -19.81
C LYS A 119 12.86 28.30 -19.01
N GLY A 120 14.05 28.28 -19.58
CA GLY A 120 15.20 28.90 -18.95
C GLY A 120 15.56 28.29 -17.58
N ARG A 121 15.30 29.04 -16.50
CA ARG A 121 15.58 28.63 -15.11
C ARG A 121 14.37 28.05 -14.38
N VAL A 122 13.19 28.06 -15.00
CA VAL A 122 11.94 27.63 -14.39
C VAL A 122 11.50 26.30 -15.01
N SER A 123 11.17 25.34 -14.18
CA SER A 123 10.49 24.11 -14.58
C SER A 123 9.23 23.96 -13.74
N SER A 124 8.08 23.74 -14.38
CA SER A 124 6.81 23.56 -13.71
C SER A 124 6.05 22.37 -14.27
N PHE A 125 5.13 21.85 -13.47
CA PHE A 125 4.22 20.80 -13.91
C PHE A 125 2.85 20.96 -13.25
N ILE A 126 1.84 20.46 -13.92
CA ILE A 126 0.48 20.33 -13.39
C ILE A 126 -0.02 18.95 -13.75
N ASN A 127 -0.56 18.22 -12.76
CA ASN A 127 -1.29 16.99 -12.94
C ASN A 127 -2.68 17.18 -12.34
N ALA A 128 -3.72 16.76 -13.05
CA ALA A 128 -5.07 16.79 -12.52
C ALA A 128 -5.86 15.62 -13.08
N GLY A 129 -6.82 15.13 -12.32
CA GLY A 129 -7.69 14.04 -12.79
C GLY A 129 -8.83 13.76 -11.83
N THR A 130 -9.71 12.87 -12.30
CA THR A 130 -10.90 12.45 -11.59
C THR A 130 -11.19 10.99 -11.85
N THR A 131 -11.69 10.30 -10.83
CA THR A 131 -12.25 8.94 -10.92
C THR A 131 -13.69 9.00 -10.44
N GLN A 132 -14.63 8.44 -11.21
CA GLN A 132 -16.05 8.42 -10.87
C GLN A 132 -16.69 7.10 -11.28
N GLY A 133 -17.59 6.60 -10.44
CA GLY A 133 -18.35 5.38 -10.72
C GLY A 133 -18.75 4.62 -9.49
N ASN A 134 -18.88 3.31 -9.65
CA ASN A 134 -19.22 2.40 -8.55
C ASN A 134 -18.66 1.01 -8.78
N TYR A 135 -18.61 0.24 -7.70
CA TYR A 135 -18.35 -1.19 -7.74
C TYR A 135 -19.13 -1.90 -6.63
N GLU A 136 -19.39 -3.18 -6.84
CA GLU A 136 -20.09 -4.05 -5.89
C GLU A 136 -19.15 -5.13 -5.39
N ASN A 137 -19.21 -5.39 -4.08
CA ASN A 137 -18.48 -6.47 -3.42
C ASN A 137 -19.46 -7.37 -2.72
N ARG A 138 -19.05 -8.60 -2.47
CA ARG A 138 -19.77 -9.54 -1.63
C ARG A 138 -18.83 -10.15 -0.62
N GLU A 139 -19.28 -10.20 0.63
CA GLU A 139 -18.66 -10.96 1.68
C GLU A 139 -19.63 -12.02 2.19
N ALA A 140 -19.14 -13.26 2.34
CA ALA A 140 -19.87 -14.30 3.06
C ALA A 140 -19.01 -14.73 4.25
N ASN A 141 -19.64 -14.85 5.42
CA ASN A 141 -18.98 -15.34 6.61
C ASN A 141 -19.80 -16.41 7.29
N ARG A 142 -19.15 -17.46 7.77
CA ARG A 142 -19.78 -18.54 8.49
C ARG A 142 -19.10 -18.77 9.84
N ARG A 143 -19.87 -18.80 10.91
CA ARG A 143 -19.42 -19.00 12.29
C ARG A 143 -20.07 -20.26 12.82
N TYR A 144 -19.27 -21.14 13.41
CA TYR A 144 -19.71 -22.44 13.92
C TYR A 144 -19.68 -22.43 15.44
N PHE A 145 -20.77 -21.93 16.06
CA PHE A 145 -20.97 -22.00 17.50
C PHE A 145 -21.44 -23.38 17.94
N ALA A 146 -21.40 -23.67 19.24
CA ALA A 146 -21.78 -24.97 19.77
C ALA A 146 -23.25 -25.33 19.52
N GLN A 147 -24.14 -24.34 19.64
CA GLN A 147 -25.59 -24.55 19.52
C GLN A 147 -26.17 -24.12 18.16
N ASN A 148 -25.49 -23.20 17.48
CA ASN A 148 -25.96 -22.67 16.20
C ASN A 148 -24.82 -22.41 15.20
N THR A 149 -25.18 -22.42 13.92
CA THR A 149 -24.30 -21.99 12.82
C THR A 149 -24.89 -20.72 12.22
N TRP A 150 -24.06 -19.69 12.12
CA TRP A 150 -24.40 -18.43 11.51
C TRP A 150 -23.81 -18.33 10.12
N ASP A 151 -24.65 -18.25 9.09
CA ASP A 151 -24.24 -18.13 7.68
C ASP A 151 -24.61 -16.75 7.18
N GLY A 152 -23.67 -15.82 7.25
CA GLY A 152 -23.85 -14.41 6.91
C GLY A 152 -23.41 -14.09 5.50
N ARG A 153 -24.17 -13.24 4.83
CA ARG A 153 -23.84 -12.66 3.53
C ARG A 153 -24.09 -11.16 3.57
N THR A 154 -23.09 -10.39 3.12
CA THR A 154 -23.20 -8.94 2.97
C THR A 154 -22.89 -8.54 1.54
N ASP A 155 -23.81 -7.86 0.90
CA ASP A 155 -23.64 -7.26 -0.42
C ASP A 155 -23.40 -5.75 -0.27
N TYR A 156 -22.26 -5.29 -0.78
CA TYR A 156 -21.85 -3.87 -0.74
C TYR A 156 -21.97 -3.24 -2.12
N LYS A 157 -22.51 -2.03 -2.15
CA LYS A 157 -22.43 -1.15 -3.32
C LYS A 157 -21.69 0.12 -2.94
N LYS A 158 -20.46 0.26 -3.45
CA LYS A 158 -19.57 1.38 -3.15
C LYS A 158 -19.50 2.34 -4.31
N TYR A 159 -19.57 3.64 -4.00
CA TYR A 159 -19.44 4.71 -4.97
C TYR A 159 -18.06 5.35 -4.87
N MET A 160 -17.54 5.80 -5.99
CA MET A 160 -16.27 6.51 -6.11
C MET A 160 -16.53 7.89 -6.74
N GLN A 161 -16.00 8.92 -6.10
CA GLN A 161 -15.91 10.26 -6.66
C GLN A 161 -14.67 10.90 -6.05
N SER A 162 -13.59 10.91 -6.82
CA SER A 162 -12.33 11.51 -6.41
C SER A 162 -11.84 12.53 -7.42
N TYR A 163 -11.25 13.59 -6.91
CA TYR A 163 -10.57 14.61 -7.69
C TYR A 163 -9.18 14.79 -7.09
N TYR A 164 -8.17 14.84 -7.93
CA TYR A 164 -6.83 15.19 -7.48
C TYR A 164 -6.26 16.30 -8.37
N GLY A 165 -5.42 17.12 -7.76
CA GLY A 165 -4.63 18.13 -8.42
C GLY A 165 -3.25 18.19 -7.82
N GLN A 166 -2.23 18.34 -8.64
CA GLN A 166 -0.87 18.56 -8.22
C GLN A 166 -0.24 19.63 -9.10
N ALA A 167 0.46 20.56 -8.49
CA ALA A 167 1.25 21.56 -9.19
C ALA A 167 2.60 21.70 -8.51
N GLY A 168 3.63 21.94 -9.30
CA GLY A 168 4.97 22.20 -8.77
C GLY A 168 5.76 23.16 -9.66
N VAL A 169 6.67 23.89 -9.03
CA VAL A 169 7.61 24.78 -9.70
C VAL A 169 8.99 24.62 -9.07
N ASP A 170 9.98 24.41 -9.92
CA ASP A 170 11.41 24.42 -9.57
C ASP A 170 12.07 25.62 -10.23
N PHE A 171 12.82 26.38 -9.46
CA PHE A 171 13.60 27.52 -9.88
C PHE A 171 15.08 27.28 -9.68
N ALA A 172 15.85 27.21 -10.77
CA ALA A 172 17.30 27.11 -10.74
C ALA A 172 17.90 28.48 -10.43
N LEU A 173 18.25 28.73 -9.17
CA LEU A 173 18.99 29.94 -8.73
C LEU A 173 20.31 30.02 -9.48
N GLU A 174 21.04 28.90 -9.48
CA GLU A 174 22.32 28.69 -10.15
C GLU A 174 22.31 27.32 -10.87
N ARG A 175 23.35 26.98 -11.62
CA ARG A 175 23.48 25.67 -12.28
C ARG A 175 23.41 24.48 -11.31
N ASN A 176 23.77 24.72 -10.06
CA ASN A 176 23.92 23.73 -9.01
C ASN A 176 23.07 24.01 -7.77
N TRP A 177 22.11 24.94 -7.85
CA TRP A 177 21.21 25.26 -6.77
C TRP A 177 19.77 25.45 -7.28
N THR A 178 18.87 24.61 -6.79
CA THR A 178 17.44 24.61 -7.15
C THR A 178 16.62 24.83 -5.88
N LEU A 179 15.61 25.69 -5.98
CA LEU A 179 14.53 25.80 -5.02
C LEU A 179 13.23 25.30 -5.67
N GLY A 180 12.40 24.63 -4.93
CA GLY A 180 11.12 24.16 -5.47
C GLY A 180 9.99 24.23 -4.45
N LEU A 181 8.80 24.38 -5.00
CA LEU A 181 7.52 24.31 -4.29
C LEU A 181 6.61 23.34 -5.01
N GLN A 182 5.89 22.54 -4.23
CA GLN A 182 4.90 21.60 -4.75
C GLN A 182 3.67 21.60 -3.85
N ALA A 183 2.50 21.52 -4.46
CA ALA A 183 1.22 21.34 -3.78
C ALA A 183 0.50 20.14 -4.39
N VAL A 184 -0.12 19.31 -3.54
CA VAL A 184 -1.02 18.22 -3.91
C VAL A 184 -2.34 18.42 -3.18
N TYR A 185 -3.45 18.36 -3.90
CA TYR A 185 -4.78 18.38 -3.34
C TYR A 185 -5.56 17.16 -3.78
N ASN A 186 -6.23 16.50 -2.84
CA ASN A 186 -7.16 15.41 -3.11
C ASN A 186 -8.50 15.73 -2.43
N HIS A 187 -9.57 15.53 -3.17
CA HIS A 187 -10.94 15.67 -2.70
C HIS A 187 -11.73 14.41 -3.04
N ASN A 188 -12.29 13.77 -2.02
CA ASN A 188 -13.17 12.61 -2.15
C ASN A 188 -14.52 12.95 -1.55
N ASN A 189 -15.59 12.79 -2.32
CA ASN A 189 -16.95 13.04 -1.86
C ASN A 189 -17.94 12.15 -2.66
N PRO A 190 -17.80 10.81 -2.57
CA PRO A 190 -18.71 9.89 -3.22
C PRO A 190 -20.12 9.99 -2.62
N LYS A 191 -21.10 9.46 -3.35
CA LYS A 191 -22.41 9.16 -2.76
C LYS A 191 -22.23 8.09 -1.67
N ASP A 192 -23.18 8.06 -0.73
CA ASP A 192 -23.16 7.09 0.35
C ASP A 192 -23.23 5.67 -0.21
N SER A 193 -22.35 4.84 0.30
CA SER A 193 -22.25 3.42 -0.02
C SER A 193 -23.29 2.67 0.80
N LYS A 194 -23.83 1.60 0.23
CA LYS A 194 -24.87 0.77 0.87
C LYS A 194 -24.35 -0.63 1.10
N ALA A 195 -24.75 -1.21 2.22
CA ALA A 195 -24.51 -2.62 2.49
C ALA A 195 -25.75 -3.27 3.09
N VAL A 196 -26.18 -4.37 2.47
CA VAL A 196 -27.27 -5.20 2.99
C VAL A 196 -26.69 -6.52 3.46
N SER A 197 -26.91 -6.82 4.73
CA SER A 197 -26.44 -8.05 5.39
C SER A 197 -27.63 -8.92 5.80
N ILE A 198 -27.56 -10.19 5.49
CA ILE A 198 -28.49 -11.23 5.94
C ILE A 198 -27.65 -12.35 6.54
N THR A 199 -27.95 -12.71 7.79
CA THR A 199 -27.32 -13.87 8.45
C THR A 199 -28.39 -14.88 8.81
N GLU A 200 -28.31 -16.06 8.23
CA GLU A 200 -29.15 -17.21 8.55
C GLU A 200 -28.59 -17.92 9.77
N VAL A 201 -29.40 -18.09 10.80
CA VAL A 201 -29.05 -18.79 12.03
C VAL A 201 -29.67 -20.17 11.99
N TYR A 202 -28.84 -21.21 11.98
CA TYR A 202 -29.30 -22.60 11.97
C TYR A 202 -29.04 -23.24 13.34
N ASP A 203 -30.04 -23.89 13.90
CA ASP A 203 -29.90 -24.75 15.07
C ASP A 203 -29.09 -26.02 14.69
N VAL A 204 -28.03 -26.31 15.45
CA VAL A 204 -27.10 -27.41 15.15
C VAL A 204 -27.73 -28.78 15.34
N ALA A 205 -28.62 -28.95 16.35
CA ALA A 205 -29.23 -30.23 16.69
C ALA A 205 -30.30 -30.66 15.66
N THR A 206 -31.05 -29.70 15.13
CA THR A 206 -32.16 -29.98 14.18
C THR A 206 -31.81 -29.69 12.74
N ALA A 207 -30.70 -28.98 12.50
CA ALA A 207 -30.28 -28.43 11.21
C ALA A 207 -31.36 -27.56 10.53
N ARG A 208 -32.27 -26.97 11.30
CA ARG A 208 -33.33 -26.08 10.81
C ARG A 208 -32.93 -24.64 10.94
N LEU A 209 -33.44 -23.83 10.03
CA LEU A 209 -33.36 -22.37 10.14
C LEU A 209 -34.19 -21.93 11.35
N ASP A 210 -33.53 -21.25 12.29
CA ASP A 210 -34.13 -20.73 13.51
C ASP A 210 -34.58 -19.27 13.32
N SER A 211 -33.70 -18.44 12.81
CA SER A 211 -33.95 -17.02 12.63
C SER A 211 -33.07 -16.41 11.55
N LEU A 212 -33.43 -15.19 11.12
CA LEU A 212 -32.68 -14.35 10.20
C LEU A 212 -32.28 -13.08 10.92
N LEU A 213 -30.99 -12.69 10.82
CA LEU A 213 -30.53 -11.39 11.25
C LEU A 213 -30.39 -10.52 9.99
N PHE A 214 -31.21 -9.49 9.91
CA PHE A 214 -31.18 -8.53 8.80
C PHE A 214 -30.51 -7.24 9.25
N SER A 215 -29.71 -6.61 8.36
CA SER A 215 -29.15 -5.30 8.56
C SER A 215 -29.03 -4.56 7.23
N ASP A 216 -29.54 -3.33 7.18
CA ASP A 216 -29.36 -2.37 6.10
C ASP A 216 -28.53 -1.21 6.58
N SER A 217 -27.41 -0.94 5.93
CA SER A 217 -26.47 0.10 6.33
C SER A 217 -26.09 1.02 5.19
N GLU A 218 -25.83 2.26 5.56
CA GLU A 218 -25.37 3.32 4.68
C GLU A 218 -24.14 4.01 5.30
N GLU A 219 -23.08 4.17 4.51
CA GLU A 219 -21.86 4.84 4.94
C GLU A 219 -21.40 5.88 3.92
N GLY A 220 -20.98 7.04 4.41
CA GLY A 220 -20.43 8.09 3.57
C GLY A 220 -19.16 8.68 4.16
N THR A 221 -18.28 9.13 3.29
CA THR A 221 -17.04 9.80 3.69
C THR A 221 -16.71 10.93 2.73
N LYS A 222 -16.60 12.14 3.26
CA LYS A 222 -16.03 13.28 2.58
C LYS A 222 -14.63 13.54 3.12
N ALA A 223 -13.64 13.61 2.23
CA ALA A 223 -12.26 13.84 2.63
C ALA A 223 -11.58 14.92 1.76
N ASP A 224 -10.87 15.82 2.42
CA ASP A 224 -10.04 16.84 1.82
C ASP A 224 -8.61 16.69 2.33
N ARG A 225 -7.65 16.53 1.43
CA ARG A 225 -6.22 16.43 1.77
C ARG A 225 -5.40 17.43 0.97
N VAL A 226 -4.57 18.18 1.68
CA VAL A 226 -3.58 19.08 1.10
C VAL A 226 -2.19 18.63 1.56
N ASN A 227 -1.25 18.54 0.65
CA ASN A 227 0.17 18.35 0.96
C ASN A 227 0.97 19.45 0.27
N LEU A 228 1.74 20.19 1.06
CA LEU A 228 2.65 21.24 0.60
C LEU A 228 4.09 20.78 0.86
N ASN A 229 4.95 20.93 -0.15
CA ASN A 229 6.37 20.64 -0.04
C ASN A 229 7.17 21.85 -0.49
N PHE A 230 8.11 22.27 0.33
CA PHE A 230 9.24 23.12 -0.05
C PHE A 230 10.48 22.29 -0.09
N HIS A 231 11.31 22.47 -1.11
CA HIS A 231 12.60 21.79 -1.17
C HIS A 231 13.69 22.65 -1.76
N THR A 232 14.93 22.33 -1.37
CA THR A 232 16.12 22.92 -1.98
C THR A 232 17.20 21.86 -2.16
N ASP A 233 17.78 21.86 -3.35
CA ASP A 233 18.88 20.98 -3.75
C ASP A 233 20.09 21.85 -4.12
N LYS A 234 21.20 21.73 -3.39
CA LYS A 234 22.44 22.41 -3.70
C LYS A 234 23.58 21.42 -3.85
N SER A 235 24.29 21.51 -4.96
CA SER A 235 25.51 20.75 -5.21
C SER A 235 26.72 21.69 -5.28
N TRP A 236 27.90 21.24 -4.84
CA TRP A 236 29.13 22.02 -4.91
C TRP A 236 30.37 21.15 -4.99
N GLY A 237 31.44 21.74 -5.47
CA GLY A 237 32.73 21.07 -5.68
C GLY A 237 32.72 20.08 -6.83
N ASP A 238 33.91 19.74 -7.30
CA ASP A 238 34.10 18.89 -8.50
C ASP A 238 33.67 17.44 -8.29
N LYS A 239 33.63 16.99 -7.02
CA LYS A 239 33.23 15.63 -6.63
C LYS A 239 31.73 15.48 -6.41
N GLY A 240 30.93 16.54 -6.60
CA GLY A 240 29.46 16.48 -6.50
C GLY A 240 28.96 16.32 -5.05
N LYS A 241 29.50 17.06 -4.10
CA LYS A 241 28.89 17.21 -2.76
C LYS A 241 27.49 17.76 -2.93
N LYS A 242 26.52 17.23 -2.19
CA LYS A 242 25.12 17.62 -2.32
C LYS A 242 24.50 17.81 -0.94
N MET A 243 23.67 18.84 -0.81
CA MET A 243 22.73 19.06 0.28
C MET A 243 21.32 19.03 -0.29
N THR A 244 20.41 18.36 0.38
CA THR A 244 18.96 18.43 0.12
C THR A 244 18.26 18.80 1.42
N TRP A 245 17.32 19.71 1.34
CA TRP A 245 16.44 20.05 2.46
C TRP A 245 15.02 20.06 1.97
N ASP A 246 14.19 19.22 2.59
CA ASP A 246 12.77 19.08 2.32
C ASP A 246 11.98 19.50 3.57
N VAL A 247 10.92 20.26 3.37
CA VAL A 247 9.95 20.65 4.40
C VAL A 247 8.57 20.32 3.86
N ASP A 248 7.82 19.51 4.58
CA ASP A 248 6.49 19.07 4.21
C ASP A 248 5.45 19.47 5.26
N TYR A 249 4.29 19.88 4.80
CA TYR A 249 3.10 20.04 5.59
C TYR A 249 1.94 19.29 4.94
N LEU A 250 1.31 18.38 5.69
CA LEU A 250 0.12 17.65 5.26
C LEU A 250 -1.04 17.99 6.20
N TYR A 251 -2.17 18.36 5.60
CA TYR A 251 -3.46 18.49 6.26
C TYR A 251 -4.44 17.49 5.66
N ASP A 252 -5.10 16.68 6.48
CA ASP A 252 -6.16 15.74 6.09
C ASP A 252 -7.38 16.01 6.97
N LYS A 253 -8.50 16.35 6.33
CA LYS A 253 -9.81 16.46 6.99
C LYS A 253 -10.72 15.40 6.42
N ARG A 254 -11.36 14.64 7.31
CA ARG A 254 -12.31 13.61 6.93
C ARG A 254 -13.57 13.71 7.80
N ASP A 255 -14.69 13.85 7.14
CA ASP A 255 -16.02 13.77 7.74
C ASP A 255 -16.66 12.46 7.27
N SER A 256 -16.97 11.56 8.19
CA SER A 256 -17.56 10.26 7.90
C SER A 256 -18.84 10.09 8.70
N HIS A 257 -19.81 9.41 8.11
CA HIS A 257 -21.00 8.96 8.79
C HIS A 257 -21.28 7.51 8.41
N MET A 258 -21.92 6.80 9.32
CA MET A 258 -22.44 5.47 9.09
C MET A 258 -23.73 5.33 9.89
N GLY A 259 -24.71 4.69 9.30
CA GLY A 259 -25.92 4.28 10.01
C GLY A 259 -26.35 2.91 9.56
N PHE A 260 -26.94 2.13 10.45
CA PHE A 260 -27.59 0.88 10.10
C PHE A 260 -28.84 0.65 10.93
N LEU A 261 -29.80 -0.03 10.30
CA LEU A 261 -30.97 -0.59 10.95
C LEU A 261 -30.85 -2.11 10.90
N SER A 262 -31.04 -2.77 12.03
CA SER A 262 -31.03 -4.22 12.06
C SER A 262 -32.18 -4.77 12.88
N ASP A 263 -32.69 -5.95 12.52
CA ASP A 263 -33.70 -6.68 13.25
C ASP A 263 -33.43 -8.19 13.19
N THR A 264 -34.10 -8.94 14.05
CA THR A 264 -34.16 -10.39 13.97
C THR A 264 -35.54 -10.79 13.43
N GLN A 265 -35.56 -11.68 12.46
CA GLN A 265 -36.77 -12.15 11.80
C GLN A 265 -36.93 -13.65 12.02
N THR A 266 -38.17 -14.10 11.99
CA THR A 266 -38.50 -15.52 11.91
C THR A 266 -38.07 -16.10 10.57
N PRO A 267 -38.01 -17.44 10.38
CA PRO A 267 -37.65 -18.07 9.10
C PRO A 267 -38.49 -17.65 7.90
N ASP A 268 -39.73 -17.20 8.13
CA ASP A 268 -40.66 -16.69 7.11
C ASP A 268 -40.55 -15.16 6.90
N GLY A 269 -39.56 -14.51 7.52
CA GLY A 269 -39.22 -13.10 7.27
C GLY A 269 -40.06 -12.09 8.06
N VAL A 270 -40.72 -12.52 9.13
CA VAL A 270 -41.49 -11.61 10.02
C VAL A 270 -40.56 -11.11 11.14
N THR A 271 -40.47 -9.80 11.30
CA THR A 271 -39.67 -9.17 12.37
C THR A 271 -40.16 -9.58 13.75
N ILE A 272 -39.27 -10.07 14.59
CA ILE A 272 -39.56 -10.42 16.00
C ILE A 272 -39.62 -9.10 16.80
N PRO A 273 -40.74 -8.84 17.51
CA PRO A 273 -40.92 -7.60 18.28
C PRO A 273 -39.80 -7.40 19.32
N GLY A 274 -39.28 -6.17 19.43
CA GLY A 274 -38.26 -5.80 20.40
C GLY A 274 -36.80 -6.16 19.97
N THR A 275 -36.60 -6.65 18.74
CA THR A 275 -35.26 -6.94 18.22
C THR A 275 -34.69 -5.83 17.35
N ASN A 276 -35.49 -4.79 17.05
CA ASN A 276 -35.00 -3.64 16.28
C ASN A 276 -33.84 -2.97 17.00
N PHE A 277 -32.81 -2.67 16.25
CA PHE A 277 -31.64 -1.98 16.72
C PHE A 277 -31.18 -0.99 15.65
N ASP A 278 -31.17 0.28 15.98
CA ASP A 278 -30.63 1.35 15.16
C ASP A 278 -29.36 1.89 15.78
N TYR A 279 -28.42 2.24 14.93
CA TYR A 279 -27.14 2.78 15.32
C TYR A 279 -26.60 3.67 14.22
N SER A 280 -26.16 4.86 14.61
CA SER A 280 -25.43 5.74 13.71
C SER A 280 -24.30 6.46 14.41
N TYR A 281 -23.32 6.89 13.64
CA TYR A 281 -22.29 7.79 14.12
C TYR A 281 -21.91 8.85 13.08
N LEU A 282 -21.47 9.99 13.61
CA LEU A 282 -20.82 11.06 12.86
C LEU A 282 -19.39 11.19 13.37
N GLN A 283 -18.42 11.06 12.47
CA GLN A 283 -17.00 11.18 12.79
C GLN A 283 -16.40 12.39 12.07
N ASN A 284 -15.72 13.26 12.81
CA ASN A 284 -14.91 14.32 12.27
C ASN A 284 -13.45 14.12 12.66
N ARG A 285 -12.59 13.84 11.68
CA ARG A 285 -11.16 13.62 11.89
C ARG A 285 -10.34 14.70 11.18
N LYS A 286 -9.39 15.28 11.90
CA LYS A 286 -8.40 16.24 11.36
C LYS A 286 -7.00 15.78 11.73
N VAL A 287 -6.13 15.75 10.74
CA VAL A 287 -4.73 15.34 10.88
C VAL A 287 -3.83 16.43 10.32
N ASP A 288 -2.91 16.89 11.14
CA ASP A 288 -1.84 17.81 10.74
C ASP A 288 -0.50 17.07 10.87
N VAL A 289 0.31 17.07 9.81
CA VAL A 289 1.67 16.51 9.84
C VAL A 289 2.64 17.55 9.32
N PHE A 290 3.60 17.90 10.14
CA PHE A 290 4.77 18.69 9.73
C PHE A 290 6.01 17.81 9.73
N SER A 291 6.83 17.86 8.69
CA SER A 291 8.13 17.18 8.70
C SER A 291 9.20 18.01 8.00
N SER A 292 10.44 17.88 8.48
CA SER A 292 11.61 18.49 7.86
C SER A 292 12.75 17.49 7.85
N ALA A 293 13.42 17.34 6.70
CA ALA A 293 14.54 16.44 6.50
C ALA A 293 15.70 17.19 5.82
N LEU A 294 16.89 17.10 6.40
CA LEU A 294 18.13 17.70 5.88
C LEU A 294 19.15 16.59 5.65
N ASP A 295 19.61 16.46 4.42
CA ASP A 295 20.54 15.44 3.96
C ASP A 295 21.82 16.06 3.38
N PHE A 296 22.95 15.47 3.70
CA PHE A 296 24.25 15.78 3.11
C PHE A 296 24.82 14.51 2.44
N THR A 297 25.19 14.61 1.19
CA THR A 297 25.95 13.59 0.47
C THR A 297 27.37 14.12 0.22
N LEU A 298 28.33 13.42 0.78
CA LEU A 298 29.74 13.81 0.79
C LEU A 298 30.58 12.72 0.11
N PRO A 299 30.79 12.80 -1.21
CA PRO A 299 31.67 11.87 -1.92
C PRO A 299 33.12 12.23 -1.67
N PHE A 300 33.92 11.23 -1.29
CA PHE A 300 35.36 11.24 -1.17
C PHE A 300 35.99 10.39 -2.31
N GLU A 301 37.30 10.27 -2.36
CA GLU A 301 37.97 9.52 -3.43
C GLU A 301 37.62 8.01 -3.44
N LYS A 302 37.57 7.42 -2.26
CA LYS A 302 37.41 5.97 -2.08
C LYS A 302 36.09 5.58 -1.43
N TYR A 303 35.31 6.53 -0.93
CA TYR A 303 34.06 6.26 -0.25
C TYR A 303 33.11 7.46 -0.36
N LYS A 304 31.86 7.23 -0.05
CA LYS A 304 30.81 8.25 0.04
C LYS A 304 30.12 8.13 1.40
N VAL A 305 29.93 9.26 2.06
CA VAL A 305 29.13 9.37 3.28
C VAL A 305 27.86 10.14 2.95
N THR A 306 26.73 9.60 3.38
CA THR A 306 25.46 10.33 3.42
C THR A 306 25.05 10.44 4.88
N ALA A 307 24.75 11.64 5.37
CA ALA A 307 24.31 11.85 6.74
C ALA A 307 23.17 12.86 6.73
N GLY A 308 22.25 12.72 7.68
CA GLY A 308 21.11 13.61 7.75
C GLY A 308 20.36 13.53 9.07
N ALA A 309 19.38 14.44 9.19
CA ALA A 309 18.44 14.51 10.29
C ALA A 309 17.03 14.70 9.77
N LYS A 310 16.05 14.14 10.47
CA LYS A 310 14.64 14.31 10.16
C LYS A 310 13.85 14.53 11.45
N VAL A 311 12.89 15.43 11.40
CA VAL A 311 11.88 15.60 12.44
C VAL A 311 10.50 15.44 11.82
N SER A 312 9.55 14.86 12.56
CA SER A 312 8.16 14.72 12.13
C SER A 312 7.23 14.89 13.32
N PHE A 313 6.21 15.71 13.17
CA PHE A 313 5.18 16.00 14.16
C PHE A 313 3.83 15.71 13.57
N THR A 314 3.09 14.77 14.17
CA THR A 314 1.73 14.43 13.79
C THR A 314 0.79 14.84 14.91
N ASN A 315 -0.31 15.49 14.56
CA ASN A 315 -1.36 15.89 15.48
C ASN A 315 -2.71 15.47 14.89
N THR A 316 -3.40 14.55 15.56
CA THR A 316 -4.69 14.03 15.13
C THR A 316 -5.74 14.34 16.16
N ARG A 317 -6.85 14.86 15.68
CA ARG A 317 -8.06 15.13 16.46
C ARG A 317 -9.21 14.37 15.82
N ASN A 318 -9.82 13.47 16.54
CA ASN A 318 -10.91 12.63 16.11
C ASN A 318 -12.09 12.79 17.09
N ARG A 319 -13.21 13.29 16.59
CA ARG A 319 -14.46 13.38 17.35
C ARG A 319 -15.47 12.42 16.75
N ILE A 320 -16.14 11.66 17.59
CA ILE A 320 -17.19 10.73 17.19
C ILE A 320 -18.41 11.03 18.06
N ASN A 321 -19.56 11.18 17.43
CA ASN A 321 -20.85 11.33 18.09
C ASN A 321 -21.72 10.15 17.66
N TYR A 322 -22.31 9.45 18.61
CA TYR A 322 -23.15 8.29 18.38
C TYR A 322 -24.62 8.63 18.63
N ASP A 323 -25.50 8.00 17.84
CA ASP A 323 -26.93 7.98 18.05
C ASP A 323 -27.44 6.55 17.87
N THR A 324 -28.16 6.03 18.89
CA THR A 324 -28.62 4.65 18.90
C THR A 324 -29.82 4.48 19.82
N SER A 325 -30.66 3.50 19.50
CA SER A 325 -31.81 3.11 20.37
C SER A 325 -31.38 2.45 21.68
N ASP A 326 -30.12 1.98 21.79
CA ASP A 326 -29.59 1.42 23.03
C ASP A 326 -28.78 2.48 23.79
N PRO A 327 -29.35 3.09 24.87
CA PRO A 327 -28.66 4.16 25.59
C PRO A 327 -27.38 3.70 26.29
N THR A 328 -27.16 2.40 26.45
CA THR A 328 -25.91 1.88 27.06
C THR A 328 -24.74 1.96 26.12
N LEU A 329 -24.98 2.15 24.82
CA LEU A 329 -23.95 2.26 23.76
C LEU A 329 -23.70 3.72 23.35
N VAL A 330 -24.47 4.69 23.90
CA VAL A 330 -24.27 6.12 23.60
C VAL A 330 -23.05 6.61 24.35
N GLN A 331 -21.99 6.90 23.63
CA GLN A 331 -20.80 7.47 24.23
C GLN A 331 -20.07 8.35 23.22
N ASP A 332 -20.38 9.65 23.22
CA ASP A 332 -19.63 10.62 22.44
C ASP A 332 -18.19 10.66 22.90
N ASP A 333 -17.25 10.73 21.94
CA ASP A 333 -15.85 10.83 22.29
C ASP A 333 -15.04 11.80 21.45
N TYR A 334 -13.95 12.23 22.09
CA TYR A 334 -12.89 13.00 21.50
C TYR A 334 -11.54 12.31 21.79
N PHE A 335 -10.94 11.77 20.74
CA PHE A 335 -9.63 11.16 20.81
C PHE A 335 -8.58 12.08 20.18
N HIS A 336 -7.58 12.44 20.98
CA HIS A 336 -6.46 13.29 20.56
C HIS A 336 -5.17 12.50 20.58
N TYR A 337 -4.54 12.33 19.41
CA TYR A 337 -3.28 11.61 19.28
C TYR A 337 -2.17 12.50 18.74
N LYS A 338 -1.04 12.54 19.44
CA LYS A 338 0.17 13.25 19.06
C LYS A 338 1.32 12.28 18.89
N GLU A 339 2.10 12.43 17.82
CA GLU A 339 3.33 11.69 17.60
C GLU A 339 4.45 12.65 17.21
N GLN A 340 5.62 12.46 17.81
CA GLN A 340 6.84 13.20 17.52
C GLN A 340 7.96 12.20 17.24
N ILE A 341 8.62 12.32 16.09
CA ILE A 341 9.73 11.46 15.70
C ILE A 341 10.93 12.33 15.38
N TYR A 342 12.04 12.06 16.04
CA TYR A 342 13.34 12.67 15.80
C TYR A 342 14.30 11.61 15.31
N ALA A 343 14.94 11.82 14.15
CA ALA A 343 15.84 10.85 13.55
C ALA A 343 17.17 11.46 13.16
N LEU A 344 18.25 10.74 13.45
CA LEU A 344 19.60 11.01 12.94
C LEU A 344 20.08 9.76 12.21
N TYR A 345 20.76 9.93 11.08
CA TYR A 345 21.24 8.81 10.29
C TYR A 345 22.52 9.13 9.53
N ALA A 346 23.28 8.07 9.29
CA ALA A 346 24.45 8.10 8.44
C ALA A 346 24.61 6.78 7.67
N ASP A 347 25.02 6.90 6.41
CA ASP A 347 25.38 5.77 5.55
C ASP A 347 26.81 5.95 5.04
N TYR A 348 27.63 4.91 5.17
CA TYR A 348 28.96 4.82 4.62
C TYR A 348 28.96 3.85 3.45
N ASN A 349 29.36 4.31 2.26
CA ASN A 349 29.41 3.51 1.04
C ASN A 349 30.83 3.48 0.51
N ARG A 350 31.35 2.27 0.22
CA ARG A 350 32.69 2.09 -0.31
C ARG A 350 32.75 0.96 -1.34
N ALA A 351 33.41 1.23 -2.45
CA ALA A 351 33.79 0.20 -3.41
C ALA A 351 35.26 -0.22 -3.17
N PHE A 352 35.52 -1.52 -3.16
CA PHE A 352 36.83 -2.12 -3.06
C PHE A 352 37.16 -2.78 -4.42
N GLY A 353 37.89 -2.02 -5.24
CA GLY A 353 38.10 -2.39 -6.64
C GLY A 353 36.81 -2.34 -7.45
N LYS A 354 36.71 -3.21 -8.46
CA LYS A 354 35.54 -3.30 -9.37
C LYS A 354 34.53 -4.36 -8.96
N GLN A 355 34.92 -5.23 -8.04
CA GLN A 355 34.17 -6.46 -7.76
C GLN A 355 33.38 -6.40 -6.46
N PHE A 356 33.80 -5.60 -5.51
CA PHE A 356 33.22 -5.59 -4.18
C PHE A 356 32.78 -4.19 -3.74
N SER A 357 31.56 -4.08 -3.22
CA SER A 357 31.07 -2.84 -2.61
C SER A 357 30.30 -3.13 -1.32
N MET A 358 30.34 -2.17 -0.41
CA MET A 358 29.73 -2.25 0.91
C MET A 358 29.01 -0.94 1.23
N GLN A 359 27.84 -1.07 1.82
CA GLN A 359 27.12 0.02 2.47
C GLN A 359 26.85 -0.35 3.92
N LEU A 360 27.21 0.54 4.84
CA LEU A 360 26.88 0.47 6.26
C LEU A 360 26.03 1.68 6.59
N GLY A 361 24.87 1.45 7.15
CA GLY A 361 23.96 2.50 7.57
C GLY A 361 23.56 2.33 9.03
N LEU A 362 23.38 3.43 9.71
CA LEU A 362 22.82 3.47 11.06
C LEU A 362 21.82 4.63 11.13
N ARG A 363 20.63 4.33 11.61
CA ARG A 363 19.62 5.31 11.93
C ARG A 363 19.19 5.16 13.38
N MET A 364 19.13 6.27 14.09
CA MET A 364 18.57 6.37 15.43
C MET A 364 17.25 7.13 15.34
N GLU A 365 16.19 6.59 15.91
CA GLU A 365 14.90 7.29 16.05
C GLU A 365 14.50 7.37 17.52
N HIS A 366 14.12 8.57 17.94
CA HIS A 366 13.47 8.83 19.22
C HIS A 366 12.01 9.20 18.94
N THR A 367 11.08 8.46 19.52
CA THR A 367 9.63 8.62 19.29
C THR A 367 8.92 8.89 20.60
N ARG A 368 8.05 9.91 20.61
CA ARG A 368 7.10 10.20 21.67
C ARG A 368 5.70 10.17 21.12
N THR A 369 4.80 9.42 21.77
CA THR A 369 3.39 9.43 21.46
C THR A 369 2.58 9.83 22.69
N THR A 370 1.43 10.44 22.48
CA THR A 370 0.45 10.75 23.51
C THR A 370 -0.94 10.55 22.92
N GLY A 371 -1.70 9.60 23.46
CA GLY A 371 -3.12 9.37 23.20
C GLY A 371 -3.95 9.88 24.39
N ILE A 372 -4.99 10.64 24.12
CA ILE A 372 -5.94 11.14 25.13
C ILE A 372 -7.34 10.81 24.65
N SER A 373 -8.08 10.02 25.43
CA SER A 373 -9.50 9.77 25.24
C SER A 373 -10.27 10.50 26.32
N GLU A 374 -11.23 11.36 25.92
CA GLU A 374 -12.04 12.11 26.89
C GLU A 374 -13.08 11.21 27.54
N SER A 375 -13.70 10.31 26.81
CA SER A 375 -14.75 9.44 27.33
C SER A 375 -14.23 8.36 28.29
N GLU A 376 -13.09 7.74 27.95
CA GLU A 376 -12.43 6.76 28.83
C GLU A 376 -11.64 7.44 29.96
N ASN A 377 -11.48 8.77 29.91
CA ASN A 377 -10.65 9.55 30.83
C ASN A 377 -9.22 8.99 30.93
N THR A 378 -8.67 8.54 29.81
CA THR A 378 -7.33 7.93 29.73
C THR A 378 -6.32 8.85 29.06
N THR A 379 -5.08 8.71 29.47
CA THR A 379 -3.93 9.33 28.82
C THR A 379 -2.81 8.32 28.72
N ASP A 380 -2.53 7.85 27.52
CA ASP A 380 -1.45 6.92 27.26
C ASP A 380 -0.24 7.63 26.66
N LYS A 381 0.97 7.28 27.11
CA LYS A 381 2.22 7.90 26.69
C LYS A 381 3.28 6.85 26.46
N HIS A 382 3.91 6.89 25.29
CA HIS A 382 5.10 6.12 25.01
C HIS A 382 6.27 7.04 24.67
N ASP A 383 7.45 6.69 25.18
CA ASP A 383 8.72 7.38 24.90
C ASP A 383 9.79 6.32 24.72
N TYR A 384 10.35 6.21 23.51
CA TYR A 384 11.36 5.19 23.21
C TYR A 384 12.37 5.64 22.16
N THR A 385 13.60 5.14 22.31
CA THR A 385 14.70 5.35 21.34
C THR A 385 15.14 3.99 20.79
N ARG A 386 15.31 3.90 19.47
CA ARG A 386 15.71 2.68 18.77
C ARG A 386 16.78 2.96 17.72
N LEU A 387 17.64 1.95 17.53
CA LEU A 387 18.67 1.94 16.50
C LEU A 387 18.26 0.98 15.38
N PHE A 388 18.44 1.41 14.14
CA PHE A 388 18.12 0.67 12.92
C PHE A 388 19.38 0.54 12.06
N PRO A 389 20.21 -0.48 12.31
CA PRO A 389 21.37 -0.77 11.49
C PRO A 389 20.92 -1.32 10.13
N THR A 390 21.69 -0.99 9.10
CA THR A 390 21.55 -1.53 7.75
C THR A 390 22.92 -1.91 7.22
N LEU A 391 23.04 -3.12 6.69
CA LEU A 391 24.25 -3.64 6.07
C LEU A 391 23.89 -4.11 4.67
N TYR A 392 24.69 -3.75 3.68
CA TYR A 392 24.59 -4.28 2.33
C TYR A 392 25.98 -4.54 1.79
N PHE A 393 26.20 -5.78 1.31
CA PHE A 393 27.39 -6.19 0.59
C PHE A 393 27.01 -6.62 -0.81
N LEU A 394 27.81 -6.23 -1.78
CA LEU A 394 27.70 -6.68 -3.18
C LEU A 394 29.07 -7.20 -3.62
N TYR A 395 29.08 -8.42 -4.14
CA TYR A 395 30.23 -9.03 -4.79
C TYR A 395 29.89 -9.37 -6.23
N SER A 396 30.57 -8.72 -7.19
CA SER A 396 30.41 -8.94 -8.63
C SER A 396 31.73 -9.43 -9.21
N PRO A 397 32.00 -10.74 -9.20
CA PRO A 397 33.25 -11.29 -9.72
C PRO A 397 33.48 -10.98 -11.21
N ASN A 398 32.41 -10.80 -11.97
CA ASN A 398 32.40 -10.39 -13.36
C ASN A 398 31.04 -9.71 -13.69
N GLU A 399 30.89 -9.23 -14.94
CA GLU A 399 29.67 -8.52 -15.40
C GLU A 399 28.42 -9.40 -15.45
N GLN A 400 28.55 -10.71 -15.37
CA GLN A 400 27.44 -11.66 -15.47
C GLN A 400 26.93 -12.13 -14.10
N ASN A 401 27.75 -12.07 -13.06
CA ASN A 401 27.45 -12.61 -11.76
C ASN A 401 27.51 -11.54 -10.68
N ALA A 402 26.48 -11.47 -9.85
CA ALA A 402 26.44 -10.62 -8.67
C ALA A 402 25.84 -11.40 -7.49
N LEU A 403 26.50 -11.34 -6.34
CA LEU A 403 26.04 -11.85 -5.05
C LEU A 403 25.84 -10.66 -4.13
N ASN A 404 24.72 -10.60 -3.45
CA ASN A 404 24.45 -9.58 -2.44
C ASN A 404 23.99 -10.20 -1.11
N LEU A 405 24.43 -9.58 -0.03
CA LEU A 405 23.95 -9.87 1.33
C LEU A 405 23.39 -8.57 1.90
N SER A 406 22.19 -8.63 2.44
CA SER A 406 21.58 -7.50 3.13
C SER A 406 21.06 -7.91 4.51
N LEU A 407 21.32 -7.03 5.50
CA LEU A 407 20.76 -7.14 6.85
C LEU A 407 20.12 -5.82 7.22
N SER A 408 18.92 -5.85 7.80
CA SER A 408 18.24 -4.64 8.24
C SER A 408 17.30 -4.91 9.40
N ASN A 409 17.11 -3.87 10.22
CA ASN A 409 16.06 -3.81 11.23
C ASN A 409 15.06 -2.72 10.83
N ARG A 410 13.77 -3.00 10.99
CA ARG A 410 12.65 -2.14 10.62
C ARG A 410 11.63 -2.06 11.75
N ILE A 411 10.79 -1.03 11.70
CA ILE A 411 9.70 -0.81 12.64
C ILE A 411 8.36 -0.70 11.89
N SER A 412 7.32 -1.27 12.46
CA SER A 412 5.93 -1.01 12.08
C SER A 412 5.23 -0.33 13.23
N ARG A 413 4.64 0.84 13.01
CA ARG A 413 3.91 1.59 14.04
C ARG A 413 2.43 1.40 13.85
N PRO A 414 1.64 1.26 14.94
CA PRO A 414 0.19 1.25 14.84
C PRO A 414 -0.32 2.52 14.16
N SER A 415 -1.35 2.37 13.33
CA SER A 415 -2.08 3.52 12.79
C SER A 415 -3.03 4.10 13.85
N GLN A 416 -3.49 5.32 13.63
CA GLN A 416 -4.41 6.00 14.55
C GLN A 416 -5.73 5.26 14.78
N ASN A 417 -6.25 4.57 13.76
CA ASN A 417 -7.46 3.78 13.90
C ASN A 417 -7.24 2.53 14.75
N MET A 418 -6.01 2.01 14.80
CA MET A 418 -5.65 0.84 15.61
C MET A 418 -5.51 1.19 17.09
N VAL A 419 -5.14 2.44 17.40
CA VAL A 419 -5.01 2.92 18.79
C VAL A 419 -6.28 3.62 19.31
N ASN A 420 -7.29 3.82 18.47
CA ASN A 420 -8.55 4.42 18.87
C ASN A 420 -9.40 3.40 19.63
N PRO A 421 -9.72 3.61 20.92
CA PRO A 421 -10.40 2.62 21.76
C PRO A 421 -11.90 2.46 21.48
N PHE A 422 -12.49 3.29 20.60
CA PHE A 422 -13.93 3.27 20.37
C PHE A 422 -14.41 2.07 19.59
N PRO A 423 -15.54 1.47 20.00
CA PRO A 423 -16.19 0.41 19.26
C PRO A 423 -16.90 0.98 18.01
N PHE A 424 -16.57 0.43 16.86
CA PHE A 424 -17.26 0.66 15.60
C PHE A 424 -18.14 -0.55 15.30
N TYR A 425 -19.44 -0.40 15.49
CA TYR A 425 -20.40 -1.46 15.23
C TYR A 425 -20.65 -1.61 13.72
N GLN A 426 -20.68 -2.84 13.25
CA GLN A 426 -21.10 -3.22 11.89
C GLN A 426 -22.55 -3.73 11.89
N ASN A 427 -22.97 -4.31 12.99
CA ASN A 427 -24.32 -4.71 13.34
C ASN A 427 -24.37 -4.97 14.86
N LYS A 428 -25.55 -5.32 15.41
CA LYS A 428 -25.74 -5.58 16.84
C LYS A 428 -24.75 -6.59 17.45
N TYR A 429 -24.27 -7.55 16.65
CA TYR A 429 -23.43 -8.67 17.11
C TYR A 429 -21.97 -8.57 16.64
N THR A 430 -21.60 -7.50 15.95
CA THR A 430 -20.24 -7.39 15.39
C THR A 430 -19.71 -5.98 15.53
N TYR A 431 -18.56 -5.83 16.20
CA TYR A 431 -17.86 -4.54 16.29
C TYR A 431 -16.35 -4.70 16.16
N ALA A 432 -15.69 -3.61 15.77
CA ALA A 432 -14.25 -3.47 15.78
C ALA A 432 -13.82 -2.40 16.79
N ARG A 433 -12.67 -2.60 17.45
CA ARG A 433 -12.13 -1.68 18.44
C ARG A 433 -10.60 -1.64 18.35
N GLY A 434 -10.02 -0.46 18.50
CA GLY A 434 -8.57 -0.29 18.70
C GLY A 434 -8.15 -0.54 20.15
N LYS A 435 -6.84 -0.39 20.39
CA LYS A 435 -6.22 -0.51 21.72
C LYS A 435 -5.20 0.61 21.90
N GLU A 436 -5.39 1.45 22.91
CA GLU A 436 -4.59 2.66 23.14
C GLU A 436 -3.10 2.38 23.37
N ASP A 437 -2.78 1.29 24.08
CA ASP A 437 -1.44 0.90 24.51
C ASP A 437 -0.69 0.01 23.50
N LEU A 438 -1.13 -0.02 22.23
CA LEU A 438 -0.42 -0.77 21.19
C LEU A 438 1.03 -0.30 21.03
N LYS A 439 1.92 -1.28 21.06
CA LYS A 439 3.36 -1.09 20.85
C LYS A 439 3.74 -1.24 19.37
N PRO A 440 4.82 -0.59 18.91
CA PRO A 440 5.34 -0.86 17.59
C PRO A 440 5.95 -2.27 17.50
N SER A 441 5.81 -2.90 16.33
CA SER A 441 6.47 -4.17 15.99
C SER A 441 7.84 -3.93 15.39
N TYR A 442 8.78 -4.85 15.62
CA TYR A 442 10.13 -4.79 15.06
C TYR A 442 10.36 -6.00 14.15
N THR A 443 11.01 -5.77 13.00
CA THR A 443 11.32 -6.84 12.05
C THR A 443 12.79 -6.82 11.69
N TYR A 444 13.45 -7.96 11.89
CA TYR A 444 14.85 -8.22 11.55
C TYR A 444 14.90 -9.04 10.27
N ASN A 445 15.56 -8.53 9.24
CA ASN A 445 15.63 -9.16 7.93
C ASN A 445 17.07 -9.49 7.57
N ALA A 446 17.27 -10.68 6.99
CA ALA A 446 18.48 -11.11 6.33
C ALA A 446 18.12 -11.64 4.95
N GLU A 447 18.83 -11.18 3.90
CA GLU A 447 18.60 -11.64 2.53
C GLU A 447 19.93 -11.87 1.82
N LEU A 448 20.08 -13.04 1.20
CA LEU A 448 21.19 -13.41 0.33
C LEU A 448 20.67 -13.55 -1.10
N GLY A 449 21.14 -12.71 -2.00
CA GLY A 449 20.71 -12.68 -3.39
C GLY A 449 21.82 -13.10 -4.34
N TYR A 450 21.45 -13.73 -5.45
CA TYR A 450 22.30 -14.02 -6.58
C TYR A 450 21.64 -13.60 -7.88
N THR A 451 22.35 -12.82 -8.69
CA THR A 451 21.89 -12.35 -10.00
C THR A 451 22.84 -12.87 -11.08
N PHE A 452 22.27 -13.52 -12.11
CA PHE A 452 22.99 -13.98 -13.29
C PHE A 452 22.52 -13.28 -14.56
N LYS A 453 23.44 -12.65 -15.29
CA LYS A 453 23.20 -11.93 -16.57
C LYS A 453 22.03 -10.91 -16.51
N ASN A 454 21.71 -10.40 -15.35
CA ASN A 454 20.53 -9.55 -15.11
C ASN A 454 19.19 -10.17 -15.55
N ASN A 455 19.15 -11.47 -15.78
CA ASN A 455 17.96 -12.21 -16.25
C ASN A 455 17.43 -13.15 -15.18
N LEU A 456 18.32 -13.80 -14.42
CA LEU A 456 17.97 -14.71 -13.33
C LEU A 456 18.31 -14.04 -12.00
N ASN A 457 17.35 -13.97 -11.11
CA ASN A 457 17.57 -13.57 -9.71
C ASN A 457 17.06 -14.67 -8.79
N ILE A 458 17.88 -15.05 -7.83
CA ILE A 458 17.55 -16.00 -6.77
C ILE A 458 17.85 -15.30 -5.44
N SER A 459 16.91 -15.32 -4.50
CA SER A 459 17.13 -14.79 -3.17
C SER A 459 16.62 -15.74 -2.09
N ALA A 460 17.45 -15.99 -1.10
CA ALA A 460 17.08 -16.65 0.14
C ALA A 460 16.90 -15.57 1.22
N PHE A 461 15.83 -15.65 2.00
CA PHE A 461 15.56 -14.69 3.06
C PHE A 461 15.20 -15.37 4.37
N TYR A 462 15.47 -14.65 5.46
CA TYR A 462 14.98 -14.93 6.79
C TYR A 462 14.45 -13.62 7.38
N SER A 463 13.30 -13.69 8.04
CA SER A 463 12.67 -12.56 8.73
C SER A 463 12.15 -13.01 10.09
N TYR A 464 12.46 -12.23 11.13
CA TYR A 464 11.90 -12.37 12.46
C TYR A 464 11.19 -11.11 12.86
N SER A 465 9.92 -11.21 13.25
CA SER A 465 9.10 -10.07 13.71
C SER A 465 8.67 -10.33 15.15
N ASP A 466 8.88 -9.31 15.98
CA ASP A 466 8.62 -9.30 17.41
C ASP A 466 7.55 -8.25 17.76
N ASP A 467 6.81 -8.46 18.85
CA ASP A 467 5.72 -7.58 19.31
C ASP A 467 4.70 -7.28 18.18
N VAL A 468 4.40 -8.29 17.35
CA VAL A 468 3.52 -8.07 16.20
C VAL A 468 2.10 -7.78 16.67
N PHE A 469 1.62 -6.55 16.39
CA PHE A 469 0.22 -6.20 16.58
C PHE A 469 -0.60 -6.67 15.39
N PHE A 470 -1.74 -7.29 15.69
CA PHE A 470 -2.64 -7.79 14.68
C PHE A 470 -4.08 -7.75 15.19
N GLN A 471 -5.05 -7.93 14.30
CA GLN A 471 -6.45 -7.99 14.70
C GLN A 471 -6.79 -9.40 15.16
N VAL A 472 -7.12 -9.54 16.43
CA VAL A 472 -7.64 -10.78 16.99
C VAL A 472 -9.16 -10.78 16.91
N VAL A 473 -9.73 -11.88 16.42
CA VAL A 473 -11.18 -12.07 16.43
C VAL A 473 -11.55 -12.69 17.79
N GLY A 474 -12.38 -12.00 18.55
CA GLY A 474 -13.04 -12.55 19.73
C GLY A 474 -14.41 -13.07 19.33
N LEU A 475 -14.62 -14.38 19.40
CA LEU A 475 -15.93 -15.00 19.20
C LEU A 475 -16.43 -15.48 20.55
N ASP A 476 -17.45 -14.81 21.08
CA ASP A 476 -18.04 -15.17 22.36
C ASP A 476 -19.14 -16.23 22.14
N PRO A 477 -18.94 -17.46 22.66
CA PRO A 477 -19.91 -18.53 22.46
C PRO A 477 -21.21 -18.38 23.27
N GLU A 478 -21.25 -17.50 24.28
CA GLU A 478 -22.43 -17.27 25.13
C GLU A 478 -23.33 -16.19 24.54
N THR A 479 -22.74 -15.08 24.12
CA THR A 479 -23.48 -13.92 23.57
C THR A 479 -23.58 -13.91 22.06
N ASN A 480 -22.82 -14.78 21.36
CA ASN A 480 -22.64 -14.81 19.92
C ASN A 480 -22.02 -13.49 19.34
N ILE A 481 -21.47 -12.64 20.21
CA ILE A 481 -20.81 -11.40 19.79
C ILE A 481 -19.47 -11.71 19.15
N SER A 482 -19.19 -11.03 18.06
CA SER A 482 -17.93 -11.07 17.34
C SER A 482 -17.23 -9.73 17.48
N SER A 483 -16.06 -9.72 18.10
CA SER A 483 -15.24 -8.53 18.26
C SER A 483 -13.95 -8.65 17.44
N PHE A 484 -13.53 -7.54 16.82
CA PHE A 484 -12.27 -7.43 16.09
C PHE A 484 -11.39 -6.44 16.83
N LEU A 485 -10.45 -6.97 17.64
CA LEU A 485 -9.64 -6.19 18.56
C LEU A 485 -8.18 -6.16 18.10
N TRP A 486 -7.55 -5.00 18.16
CA TRP A 486 -6.11 -4.90 17.92
C TRP A 486 -5.34 -5.21 19.20
N ASP A 487 -4.27 -6.03 19.10
CA ASP A 487 -3.37 -6.32 20.22
C ASP A 487 -1.98 -6.73 19.74
N ASN A 488 -0.96 -6.57 20.61
CA ASN A 488 0.38 -7.13 20.42
C ASN A 488 0.41 -8.52 21.03
N PHE A 489 0.34 -9.57 20.24
CA PHE A 489 0.24 -10.93 20.75
C PHE A 489 0.99 -11.97 19.92
N MET A 490 1.73 -11.56 18.90
CA MET A 490 2.36 -12.50 18.00
C MET A 490 3.87 -12.26 17.87
N GLU A 491 4.58 -13.37 17.65
CA GLU A 491 5.94 -13.40 17.11
C GLU A 491 5.91 -14.23 15.83
N THR A 492 6.66 -13.81 14.80
CA THR A 492 6.66 -14.49 13.50
C THR A 492 8.07 -14.72 13.00
N HIS A 493 8.37 -15.96 12.64
CA HIS A 493 9.56 -16.37 11.90
C HIS A 493 9.16 -16.76 10.48
N SER A 494 9.86 -16.24 9.49
CA SER A 494 9.66 -16.61 8.09
C SER A 494 11.00 -16.82 7.40
N PHE A 495 11.10 -17.86 6.58
CA PHE A 495 12.25 -18.04 5.69
C PHE A 495 11.79 -18.61 4.36
N GLY A 496 12.54 -18.34 3.32
CA GLY A 496 12.13 -18.80 2.00
C GLY A 496 13.15 -18.54 0.91
N LEU A 497 12.80 -19.00 -0.27
CA LEU A 497 13.55 -18.84 -1.50
C LEU A 497 12.65 -18.23 -2.57
N ASN A 498 13.07 -17.12 -3.16
CA ASN A 498 12.42 -16.51 -4.30
C ASN A 498 13.32 -16.63 -5.53
N ASN A 499 12.71 -16.87 -6.67
CA ASN A 499 13.39 -16.96 -7.95
C ASN A 499 12.60 -16.15 -8.99
N SER A 500 13.31 -15.41 -9.84
CA SER A 500 12.72 -14.77 -11.00
C SER A 500 13.61 -14.89 -12.22
N TYR A 501 12.99 -15.10 -13.37
CA TYR A 501 13.68 -15.24 -14.65
C TYR A 501 12.99 -14.42 -15.73
N THR A 502 13.78 -13.63 -16.47
CA THR A 502 13.32 -12.88 -17.63
C THR A 502 13.87 -13.48 -18.91
N PHE A 503 12.98 -14.00 -19.73
CA PHE A 503 13.28 -14.49 -21.06
C PHE A 503 12.90 -13.44 -22.11
N ARG A 504 13.77 -13.18 -23.10
CA ARG A 504 13.53 -12.19 -24.15
C ARG A 504 13.89 -12.75 -25.51
N THR A 505 12.96 -12.55 -26.46
CA THR A 505 13.16 -12.78 -27.88
C THR A 505 12.79 -11.53 -28.68
N LYS A 506 12.86 -11.61 -30.01
CA LYS A 506 12.45 -10.49 -30.89
C LYS A 506 10.95 -10.20 -30.79
N TRP A 507 10.12 -11.23 -30.56
CA TRP A 507 8.65 -11.17 -30.58
C TRP A 507 7.97 -11.36 -29.21
N MET A 508 8.72 -11.79 -28.21
CA MET A 508 8.16 -12.06 -26.87
C MET A 508 9.13 -11.69 -25.76
N GLN A 509 8.60 -11.20 -24.67
CA GLN A 509 9.27 -11.14 -23.37
C GLN A 509 8.41 -11.89 -22.36
N ALA A 510 8.99 -12.88 -21.68
CA ALA A 510 8.36 -13.60 -20.58
C ALA A 510 9.08 -13.29 -19.27
N TYR A 511 8.32 -13.06 -18.24
CA TYR A 511 8.78 -12.94 -16.87
C TYR A 511 8.12 -14.01 -16.02
N VAL A 512 8.91 -14.84 -15.41
CA VAL A 512 8.46 -15.90 -14.50
C VAL A 512 9.02 -15.60 -13.13
N GLN A 513 8.19 -15.66 -12.12
CA GLN A 513 8.59 -15.58 -10.73
C GLN A 513 7.92 -16.70 -9.95
N HIS A 514 8.65 -17.31 -9.05
CA HIS A 514 8.09 -18.23 -8.07
C HIS A 514 8.86 -18.15 -6.75
N GLY A 515 8.19 -18.51 -5.66
CA GLY A 515 8.77 -18.51 -4.34
C GLY A 515 8.16 -19.60 -3.47
N VAL A 516 8.97 -20.11 -2.56
CA VAL A 516 8.56 -21.00 -1.48
C VAL A 516 8.98 -20.35 -0.18
N ASN A 517 8.06 -20.25 0.76
CA ASN A 517 8.38 -19.78 2.10
C ASN A 517 7.71 -20.64 3.18
N TYR A 518 8.37 -20.77 4.29
CA TYR A 518 7.84 -21.32 5.51
C TYR A 518 7.64 -20.18 6.50
N SER A 519 6.48 -20.14 7.15
CA SER A 519 6.21 -19.20 8.22
C SER A 519 5.75 -19.95 9.48
N ARG A 520 6.17 -19.45 10.64
CA ARG A 520 5.75 -19.90 11.94
C ARG A 520 5.40 -18.68 12.77
N THR A 521 4.14 -18.60 13.20
CA THR A 521 3.63 -17.56 14.08
C THR A 521 3.25 -18.19 15.42
N THR A 522 3.78 -17.66 16.51
CA THR A 522 3.33 -17.97 17.87
C THR A 522 2.42 -16.87 18.37
N SER A 523 1.39 -17.23 19.12
CA SER A 523 0.40 -16.33 19.68
C SER A 523 0.35 -16.47 21.20
N SER A 524 0.33 -15.34 21.91
CA SER A 524 0.09 -15.26 23.35
C SER A 524 -1.39 -15.01 23.70
N ALA A 525 -2.25 -14.75 22.69
CA ALA A 525 -3.67 -14.53 22.91
C ALA A 525 -4.39 -15.84 23.19
N ALA A 526 -5.01 -15.96 24.38
CA ALA A 526 -5.68 -17.18 24.84
C ALA A 526 -6.85 -17.61 23.94
N SER A 527 -7.44 -16.69 23.21
CA SER A 527 -8.57 -16.94 22.29
C SER A 527 -8.14 -17.59 20.97
N THR A 528 -6.87 -17.62 20.64
CA THR A 528 -6.35 -18.14 19.35
C THR A 528 -5.52 -19.39 19.53
N SER A 529 -5.19 -20.07 18.41
CA SER A 529 -4.19 -21.14 18.43
C SER A 529 -2.83 -20.61 18.90
N ALA A 530 -2.15 -21.32 19.77
CA ALA A 530 -0.85 -20.91 20.31
C ALA A 530 0.26 -20.87 19.23
N GLU A 531 0.11 -21.66 18.17
CA GLU A 531 1.06 -21.71 17.06
C GLU A 531 0.35 -22.01 15.74
N GLU A 532 0.67 -21.21 14.70
CA GLU A 532 0.30 -21.47 13.32
C GLU A 532 1.55 -21.54 12.45
N LYS A 533 1.66 -22.57 11.62
CA LYS A 533 2.84 -22.79 10.77
C LYS A 533 2.55 -23.51 9.48
N GLY A 534 3.32 -23.24 8.45
CA GLY A 534 3.18 -23.93 7.18
C GLY A 534 4.04 -23.41 6.06
N TRP A 535 4.08 -24.20 5.00
CA TRP A 535 4.69 -23.82 3.73
C TRP A 535 3.69 -23.12 2.83
N ALA A 536 4.17 -22.09 2.13
CA ALA A 536 3.44 -21.40 1.08
C ALA A 536 4.27 -21.39 -0.20
N TYR A 537 3.58 -21.51 -1.33
CA TYR A 537 4.11 -21.37 -2.67
C TYR A 537 3.40 -20.24 -3.40
N ASN A 538 4.15 -19.38 -4.05
CA ASN A 538 3.62 -18.35 -4.91
C ASN A 538 4.29 -18.42 -6.29
N ALA A 539 3.54 -18.15 -7.35
CA ALA A 539 4.03 -18.10 -8.71
C ALA A 539 3.34 -16.98 -9.48
N SER A 540 4.07 -16.35 -10.39
CA SER A 540 3.50 -15.45 -11.36
C SER A 540 4.20 -15.61 -12.72
N LEU A 541 3.41 -15.50 -13.77
CA LEU A 541 3.86 -15.51 -15.15
C LEU A 541 3.31 -14.28 -15.85
N ARG A 542 4.16 -13.55 -16.54
CA ARG A 542 3.75 -12.47 -17.42
C ARG A 542 4.43 -12.61 -18.76
N ASN A 543 3.62 -12.61 -19.81
CA ASN A 543 4.08 -12.60 -21.19
C ASN A 543 3.68 -11.30 -21.86
N THR A 544 4.60 -10.71 -22.60
CA THR A 544 4.40 -9.58 -23.49
C THR A 544 4.75 -10.03 -24.89
N PHE A 545 3.81 -9.96 -25.80
CA PHE A 545 3.94 -10.39 -27.21
C PHE A 545 4.01 -9.15 -28.09
N PHE A 546 5.08 -9.00 -28.86
CA PHE A 546 5.22 -7.95 -29.87
C PHE A 546 4.59 -8.48 -31.17
N LEU A 547 3.34 -8.10 -31.42
CA LEU A 547 2.51 -8.65 -32.50
C LEU A 547 2.87 -8.07 -33.87
N ASN A 548 3.72 -7.03 -33.92
CA ASN A 548 4.27 -6.51 -35.15
C ASN A 548 5.75 -6.12 -35.00
N PRO A 549 6.52 -6.03 -36.11
CA PRO A 549 7.95 -5.68 -36.07
C PRO A 549 8.26 -4.30 -35.50
N LYS A 550 7.34 -3.34 -35.64
CA LYS A 550 7.48 -1.98 -35.08
C LYS A 550 7.19 -1.93 -33.58
N LYS A 551 6.73 -3.05 -32.99
CA LYS A 551 6.35 -3.15 -31.58
C LYS A 551 5.31 -2.11 -31.15
N THR A 552 4.44 -1.71 -32.08
CA THR A 552 3.36 -0.79 -31.84
C THR A 552 2.05 -1.53 -31.49
N PHE A 553 1.94 -2.81 -31.83
CA PHE A 553 0.84 -3.67 -31.45
C PHE A 553 1.36 -4.75 -30.48
N ILE A 554 0.85 -4.74 -29.25
CA ILE A 554 1.38 -5.51 -28.13
C ILE A 554 0.24 -6.26 -27.47
N GLY A 555 0.41 -7.57 -27.27
CA GLY A 555 -0.45 -8.42 -26.47
C GLY A 555 0.21 -8.69 -25.11
N THR A 556 -0.59 -8.79 -24.06
CA THR A 556 -0.13 -9.21 -22.73
C THR A 556 -0.99 -10.33 -22.20
N LEU A 557 -0.36 -11.29 -21.51
CA LEU A 557 -1.06 -12.35 -20.75
C LEU A 557 -0.33 -12.49 -19.42
N SER A 558 -1.07 -12.38 -18.33
CA SER A 558 -0.51 -12.51 -17.00
C SER A 558 -1.37 -13.45 -16.15
N GLY A 559 -0.70 -14.24 -15.30
CA GLY A 559 -1.34 -15.08 -14.33
C GLY A 559 -0.53 -15.14 -13.04
N TRP A 560 -1.21 -15.35 -11.94
CA TRP A 560 -0.59 -15.55 -10.63
C TRP A 560 -1.34 -16.61 -9.83
N PHE A 561 -0.60 -17.24 -8.94
CA PHE A 561 -1.10 -18.27 -8.03
C PHE A 561 -0.41 -18.11 -6.67
N THR A 562 -1.17 -18.22 -5.60
CA THR A 562 -0.68 -18.33 -4.23
C THR A 562 -1.34 -19.54 -3.58
N SER A 563 -0.55 -20.45 -3.04
CA SER A 563 -1.07 -21.62 -2.33
C SER A 563 -1.69 -21.22 -0.99
N ARG A 564 -2.24 -22.20 -0.29
CA ARG A 564 -2.61 -22.05 1.11
C ARG A 564 -1.45 -21.49 1.93
N GLN A 565 -1.72 -20.50 2.78
CA GLN A 565 -0.73 -19.85 3.64
C GLN A 565 -1.34 -19.33 4.93
N TYR A 566 -0.50 -19.18 5.96
CA TYR A 566 -0.89 -18.47 7.17
C TYR A 566 -0.49 -16.98 7.09
N SER A 567 -1.36 -16.11 7.61
CA SER A 567 -1.10 -14.69 7.86
C SER A 567 -1.54 -14.37 9.29
N GLY A 568 -0.58 -14.30 10.20
CA GLY A 568 -0.89 -14.28 11.63
C GLY A 568 -1.65 -15.55 12.02
N VAL A 569 -2.81 -15.38 12.63
CA VAL A 569 -3.71 -16.46 13.07
C VAL A 569 -4.74 -16.88 12.03
N TYR A 570 -4.66 -16.34 10.81
CA TYR A 570 -5.60 -16.64 9.72
C TYR A 570 -4.97 -17.60 8.72
N LEU A 571 -5.73 -18.62 8.36
CA LEU A 571 -5.43 -19.51 7.22
C LEU A 571 -6.08 -18.95 5.96
N ILE A 572 -5.27 -18.54 5.00
CA ILE A 572 -5.71 -18.09 3.68
C ILE A 572 -5.71 -19.28 2.73
N LYS A 573 -6.85 -19.55 2.09
CA LYS A 573 -6.97 -20.62 1.07
C LYS A 573 -6.27 -20.20 -0.23
N PRO A 574 -5.98 -21.15 -1.15
CA PRO A 574 -5.31 -20.82 -2.40
C PRO A 574 -6.06 -19.77 -3.22
N THR A 575 -5.30 -18.84 -3.80
CA THR A 575 -5.82 -17.78 -4.65
C THR A 575 -5.06 -17.73 -5.97
N TYR A 576 -5.76 -17.37 -7.05
CA TYR A 576 -5.20 -17.24 -8.40
C TYR A 576 -5.94 -16.20 -9.23
N GLY A 577 -5.30 -15.72 -10.28
CA GLY A 577 -5.92 -14.80 -11.22
C GLY A 577 -5.21 -14.82 -12.57
N VAL A 578 -5.98 -14.57 -13.65
CA VAL A 578 -5.50 -14.46 -15.02
C VAL A 578 -6.09 -13.22 -15.66
N SER A 579 -5.26 -12.45 -16.37
CA SER A 579 -5.66 -11.24 -17.09
C SER A 579 -4.95 -11.17 -18.44
N ALA A 580 -5.60 -10.57 -19.44
CA ALA A 580 -5.04 -10.35 -20.76
C ALA A 580 -5.25 -8.90 -21.21
N GLY A 581 -4.40 -8.43 -22.13
CA GLY A 581 -4.51 -7.08 -22.64
C GLY A 581 -3.97 -6.92 -24.06
N LEU A 582 -4.45 -5.89 -24.74
CA LEU A 582 -3.95 -5.42 -26.02
C LEU A 582 -3.63 -3.94 -25.92
N LEU A 583 -2.52 -3.52 -26.49
CA LEU A 583 -2.12 -2.13 -26.59
C LEU A 583 -1.74 -1.84 -28.04
N TYR A 584 -2.34 -0.81 -28.61
CA TYR A 584 -2.01 -0.33 -29.94
C TYR A 584 -1.53 1.13 -29.88
N ARG A 585 -0.39 1.41 -30.48
CA ARG A 585 0.23 2.72 -30.54
C ARG A 585 0.21 3.25 -31.96
N MET A 586 -0.20 4.49 -32.10
CA MET A 586 -0.37 5.22 -33.34
C MET A 586 0.32 6.59 -33.27
N LEU A 587 0.37 7.32 -34.40
CA LEU A 587 0.89 8.68 -34.49
C LEU A 587 2.30 8.80 -33.87
N ASP A 588 3.22 7.95 -34.30
CA ASP A 588 4.60 7.89 -33.77
C ASP A 588 4.64 7.70 -32.24
N ASN A 589 3.81 6.80 -31.73
CA ASN A 589 3.59 6.50 -30.31
C ASN A 589 2.98 7.63 -29.48
N LYS A 590 2.43 8.67 -30.10
CA LYS A 590 1.74 9.75 -29.39
C LYS A 590 0.34 9.37 -28.92
N LEU A 591 -0.36 8.52 -29.67
CA LEU A 591 -1.69 8.01 -29.32
C LEU A 591 -1.58 6.53 -28.96
N SER A 592 -2.07 6.16 -27.78
CA SER A 592 -2.15 4.77 -27.28
C SER A 592 -3.60 4.40 -27.03
N LEU A 593 -4.02 3.26 -27.56
CA LEU A 593 -5.31 2.62 -27.25
C LEU A 593 -5.03 1.33 -26.52
N SER A 594 -5.70 1.10 -25.40
CA SER A 594 -5.56 -0.13 -24.61
C SER A 594 -6.91 -0.79 -24.37
N LEU A 595 -6.92 -2.10 -24.46
CA LEU A 595 -8.03 -2.96 -24.05
C LEU A 595 -7.47 -4.01 -23.10
N ASN A 596 -7.99 -4.06 -21.88
CA ASN A 596 -7.60 -5.07 -20.90
C ASN A 596 -8.84 -5.84 -20.45
N VAL A 597 -8.70 -7.15 -20.32
CA VAL A 597 -9.65 -8.01 -19.65
C VAL A 597 -8.99 -8.45 -18.35
N ASN A 598 -9.47 -7.88 -17.26
CA ASN A 598 -8.97 -8.18 -15.92
C ASN A 598 -9.74 -9.38 -15.36
N ASN A 599 -9.04 -10.23 -14.62
CA ASN A 599 -9.66 -11.32 -13.88
C ASN A 599 -10.52 -12.26 -14.75
N ILE A 600 -10.02 -12.64 -15.94
CA ILE A 600 -10.65 -13.65 -16.81
C ILE A 600 -10.95 -14.92 -16.02
N LEU A 601 -9.99 -15.30 -15.18
CA LEU A 601 -10.14 -16.29 -14.12
C LEU A 601 -9.68 -15.64 -12.83
N ILE A 602 -10.48 -15.75 -11.78
CA ILE A 602 -10.18 -15.21 -10.46
C ILE A 602 -10.77 -16.12 -9.39
N SER A 603 -10.00 -16.39 -8.34
CA SER A 603 -10.50 -17.04 -7.14
C SER A 603 -10.94 -15.99 -6.12
N HIS A 604 -11.91 -16.33 -5.28
CA HIS A 604 -12.25 -15.54 -4.11
C HIS A 604 -11.17 -15.65 -3.04
N SER A 605 -11.06 -14.62 -2.21
CA SER A 605 -10.21 -14.65 -1.03
C SER A 605 -10.94 -15.31 0.13
N LYS A 606 -10.56 -16.55 0.46
CA LYS A 606 -11.16 -17.31 1.57
C LYS A 606 -10.21 -17.35 2.75
N LEU A 607 -10.72 -16.95 3.91
CA LEU A 607 -10.01 -16.93 5.19
C LEU A 607 -10.67 -17.91 6.15
N GLU A 608 -9.87 -18.49 7.04
CA GLU A 608 -10.32 -19.33 8.13
C GLU A 608 -9.56 -19.00 9.41
N THR A 609 -10.25 -18.89 10.52
CA THR A 609 -9.65 -18.71 11.85
C THR A 609 -10.47 -19.46 12.90
N VAL A 610 -9.84 -19.73 14.04
CA VAL A 610 -10.49 -20.31 15.22
C VAL A 610 -10.24 -19.36 16.39
N SER A 611 -11.31 -19.02 17.10
CA SER A 611 -11.24 -18.18 18.29
C SER A 611 -12.19 -18.72 19.36
N ASN A 612 -11.70 -18.91 20.60
CA ASN A 612 -12.45 -19.49 21.71
C ASN A 612 -13.17 -20.82 21.37
N GLY A 613 -12.53 -21.64 20.51
CA GLY A 613 -13.12 -22.90 20.02
C GLY A 613 -14.15 -22.73 18.91
N VAL A 614 -14.56 -21.50 18.57
CA VAL A 614 -15.47 -21.21 17.47
C VAL A 614 -14.67 -21.04 16.19
N ARG A 615 -15.01 -21.80 15.16
CA ARG A 615 -14.43 -21.65 13.80
C ARG A 615 -15.20 -20.60 13.03
N MET A 616 -14.46 -19.70 12.36
CA MET A 616 -15.01 -18.73 11.42
C MET A 616 -14.36 -18.90 10.04
N THR A 617 -15.18 -18.86 8.98
CA THR A 617 -14.71 -18.80 7.61
C THR A 617 -15.28 -17.57 6.93
N THR A 618 -14.46 -16.86 6.16
CA THR A 618 -14.86 -15.68 5.38
C THR A 618 -14.53 -15.92 3.91
N ASP A 619 -15.45 -15.62 3.02
CA ASP A 619 -15.30 -15.67 1.56
C ASP A 619 -15.53 -14.27 0.99
N ASN A 620 -14.46 -13.62 0.55
CA ASN A 620 -14.49 -12.25 0.06
C ASN A 620 -14.38 -12.21 -1.47
N GLN A 621 -15.40 -11.67 -2.12
CA GLN A 621 -15.48 -11.46 -3.57
C GLN A 621 -15.23 -9.97 -3.88
N PHE A 622 -13.94 -9.57 -3.90
CA PHE A 622 -13.54 -8.18 -4.18
C PHE A 622 -13.13 -7.91 -5.62
N ALA A 623 -12.98 -8.95 -6.43
CA ALA A 623 -12.52 -8.82 -7.79
C ALA A 623 -13.43 -9.61 -8.73
N PHE A 624 -13.80 -8.96 -9.83
CA PHE A 624 -14.70 -9.51 -10.83
C PHE A 624 -14.07 -9.41 -12.22
N THR A 625 -14.58 -10.18 -13.16
CA THR A 625 -14.18 -10.05 -14.56
C THR A 625 -14.68 -8.70 -15.09
N GLY A 626 -13.77 -7.91 -15.62
CA GLY A 626 -14.07 -6.58 -16.16
C GLY A 626 -13.23 -6.26 -17.38
N PHE A 627 -13.78 -5.41 -18.24
CA PHE A 627 -13.11 -4.84 -19.40
C PHE A 627 -12.67 -3.42 -19.08
N ARG A 628 -11.43 -3.08 -19.41
CA ARG A 628 -10.94 -1.71 -19.32
C ARG A 628 -10.51 -1.24 -20.69
N ILE A 629 -11.15 -0.19 -21.18
CA ILE A 629 -10.74 0.52 -22.38
C ILE A 629 -10.04 1.81 -21.95
N GLY A 630 -8.89 2.11 -22.56
CA GLY A 630 -8.13 3.31 -22.27
C GLY A 630 -7.61 3.99 -23.51
N VAL A 631 -7.56 5.31 -23.48
CA VAL A 631 -6.94 6.16 -24.49
C VAL A 631 -5.99 7.14 -23.82
N SER A 632 -4.83 7.35 -24.41
CA SER A 632 -3.83 8.31 -23.94
C SER A 632 -3.20 9.00 -25.13
N TYR A 633 -3.18 10.33 -25.10
CA TYR A 633 -2.54 11.17 -26.12
C TYR A 633 -1.45 12.04 -25.50
N THR A 634 -0.21 11.84 -25.98
CA THR A 634 0.95 12.59 -25.53
C THR A 634 1.34 13.61 -26.59
N PHE A 635 1.46 14.87 -26.20
CA PHE A 635 1.85 15.99 -27.07
C PHE A 635 3.14 16.66 -26.57
N GLY A 636 3.75 17.47 -27.44
CA GLY A 636 5.02 18.15 -27.16
C GLY A 636 6.24 17.39 -27.71
N GLY A 637 7.42 17.88 -27.40
CA GLY A 637 8.68 17.28 -27.83
C GLY A 637 9.03 16.00 -27.07
N ASP A 638 9.87 15.16 -27.66
CA ASP A 638 10.40 13.98 -26.99
C ASP A 638 11.21 14.37 -25.74
N ILE A 639 10.88 13.81 -24.59
CA ILE A 639 11.73 13.85 -23.41
C ILE A 639 12.88 12.89 -23.67
N ARG A 640 13.93 13.38 -24.30
CA ARG A 640 15.16 12.59 -24.48
C ARG A 640 15.91 12.61 -23.15
N SER A 641 16.07 11.45 -22.54
CA SER A 641 17.07 11.30 -21.49
C SER A 641 18.44 11.55 -22.13
N LYS A 642 19.02 12.73 -21.98
CA LYS A 642 20.47 12.84 -22.04
C LYS A 642 20.95 12.01 -20.86
N GLY A 643 21.47 10.81 -21.16
CA GLY A 643 22.14 10.01 -20.16
C GLY A 643 23.17 10.91 -19.47
N GLN A 644 22.94 11.24 -18.22
CA GLN A 644 24.02 11.70 -17.39
C GLN A 644 25.04 10.56 -17.42
N ARG A 645 26.17 10.78 -18.07
CA ARG A 645 27.35 9.96 -17.90
C ARG A 645 27.82 10.12 -16.46
N ASN A 646 27.16 9.41 -15.57
CA ASN A 646 27.64 9.17 -14.23
C ASN A 646 28.29 7.79 -14.28
N SER A 647 29.60 7.74 -14.30
CA SER A 647 30.39 6.50 -14.25
C SER A 647 30.10 5.63 -13.04
N ASN A 648 29.30 6.11 -12.10
CA ASN A 648 28.84 5.39 -10.89
C ASN A 648 27.35 5.00 -10.95
N SER A 649 26.62 5.30 -12.03
CA SER A 649 25.19 4.96 -12.13
C SER A 649 24.97 3.44 -12.16
N ASP A 650 25.90 2.68 -12.70
CA ASP A 650 25.85 1.22 -12.71
C ASP A 650 26.04 0.62 -11.33
N ILE A 651 26.82 1.25 -10.45
CA ILE A 651 27.01 0.81 -9.08
C ILE A 651 25.82 1.25 -8.19
N GLN A 652 25.28 2.47 -8.41
CA GLN A 652 24.07 2.94 -7.73
C GLN A 652 22.81 2.17 -8.17
N ASN A 653 22.77 1.65 -9.39
CA ASN A 653 21.67 0.85 -9.91
C ASN A 653 21.74 -0.62 -9.46
N ARG A 654 22.84 -1.02 -8.82
CA ARG A 654 23.08 -2.36 -8.26
C ARG A 654 23.14 -2.37 -6.74
N LEU A 655 23.07 -1.18 -6.12
CA LEU A 655 22.89 -0.96 -4.69
C LEU A 655 21.36 -0.74 -4.47
#